data_1f71e017417408130fea36d57be0a2f5
#
_entry.id   1f71e017417408130fea36d57be0a2f5
#
_cell.length_a   1.000
_cell.length_b   1.000
_cell.length_c   1.000
_cell.angle_alpha   90.00
_cell.angle_beta   90.00
_cell.angle_gamma   90.00
#
_symmetry.space_group_name_H-M   'P 1'
#
loop_
_entity.id
_entity.type
_entity.pdbx_description
1 polymer ?
#
loop_
_entity_poly.entity_id
_entity_poly.type
_entity_poly.pdbx_seq_one_letter_code
_entity_poly.pdbx_strand_id
1 'polypeptide(L)'
;MKDFIIPNDRDMGTSAKTGAPVTLEIDGVAVTVPEGTSVLRAAAEAGISIPKLCASDNLEAFGSCRLCVVEIEGRRGTPASCTTPVTPGMVVHTGSAKVRKIRRGVMELYISDHPLDCLTCSANGDCELQDMAGAVGLRDVRYAAPENGGMVNHFEARNTSGEANPEWLPKDDSNPYFSYDPSKCIVCNRCVRACEEVQGTFALTIQGRGFDSRVKAGGADDDFLSSDCVSCGACVQACPTATLQEKSIIELGTPDRSVVTTCAYCGVGCSFKAEMNGDTLVRMVPYKHGKANRGHSCVKGRFAYGYAHHKDRILKPMIRERISDPWREVDWDEALSFAANRLRGLQAQYGKKSIGVITSSRCTNEETYLVQKLARAVFGNNNTDTCARVCHSPTGYGLGQTFGTSAGTQDFDSVEHTDVVVVIGANPTDGHPVFASRLKKRVRAGAKLIVIDPRRIDLVKTPHIAAAHHLPLRPGTNVAVVSAIAHVIVTEGLMDEAFIRARCDWDEFQHYAEFISNPRHSPEATSMLTGVDPAELRAAARLYATGGNGAIYYGLGVTEHSQGSTTVMGIANLAMLTGNIGRPGVGVNPLRGQNNVQGSCDMGSFPHELPGYRHVKGPEVRAIFEEAWGVQIDAEPGLRIPNMLDAAVDGTFKGLYCQGEDILQSDPDTKHVAAGLAAMDCVIVHDLFLNETANYAHVFLPGSTFLEKDGTFTNAERRINRVRKVIPPLNGYADWEVTQMLANAMGAGWTYAHPARIMEEIAATTPSFAGVDYALLEEKGSVQWPCNEAHPEGTPLMHVDGFMRGKGRFIVTEYVATDEKTGPRFPLLLTTGRILSQYNVGAQTRRTANVVWHEEDVLEIHPHDAEVRGLKEGDWVRLASRAGETTLRAKLTDRVSPGVVYTTFHHPDTQANVITTDYSDWATNCPEYKVTAVQVSLSNGPTDWQEDYAAQAAQARRILPAAE
;
A
#
# COMPACT_ATOMS: atom_id res chain seq x y z
N MET A 1 1.20 -2.92 29.97
CA MET A 1 2.63 -2.87 29.57
C MET A 1 2.86 -2.64 28.08
N LYS A 2 1.95 -3.00 27.17
CA LYS A 2 2.06 -2.63 25.74
C LYS A 2 2.22 -1.12 25.48
N ASP A 3 1.87 -0.30 26.46
CA ASP A 3 1.97 1.17 26.40
C ASP A 3 3.30 1.74 26.91
N PHE A 4 4.24 0.89 27.34
CA PHE A 4 5.49 1.33 27.96
C PHE A 4 6.45 2.01 26.99
N ILE A 5 6.41 1.59 25.74
CA ILE A 5 7.43 1.95 24.76
C ILE A 5 7.16 3.34 24.14
N ILE A 6 5.87 3.76 24.14
CA ILE A 6 5.47 5.11 23.76
C ILE A 6 4.41 5.60 24.76
N PRO A 7 4.74 6.51 25.67
CA PRO A 7 3.86 6.94 26.78
C PRO A 7 2.47 7.45 26.34
N ASN A 8 2.36 8.03 25.14
CA ASN A 8 1.12 8.60 24.61
C ASN A 8 0.25 7.58 23.83
N ASP A 9 0.70 6.33 23.69
CA ASP A 9 -0.01 5.26 22.95
C ASP A 9 -0.92 4.40 23.86
N ARG A 10 -1.28 4.92 25.00
CA ARG A 10 -2.11 4.23 26.01
C ARG A 10 -3.49 3.91 25.44
N ASP A 11 -3.98 2.68 25.71
CA ASP A 11 -5.37 2.27 25.41
C ASP A 11 -6.35 2.94 26.39
N MET A 12 -7.16 3.86 25.87
CA MET A 12 -8.16 4.63 26.63
C MET A 12 -9.49 3.87 26.82
N GLY A 13 -9.55 2.61 26.44
CA GLY A 13 -10.66 1.69 26.71
C GLY A 13 -11.84 1.79 25.76
N THR A 14 -12.17 2.95 25.21
CA THR A 14 -13.17 3.15 24.16
C THR A 14 -12.76 4.29 23.23
N SER A 15 -13.34 4.33 22.04
CA SER A 15 -13.05 5.36 21.04
C SER A 15 -13.36 6.77 21.54
N ALA A 16 -12.58 7.76 21.11
CA ALA A 16 -12.85 9.17 21.36
C ALA A 16 -14.18 9.58 20.71
N LYS A 17 -14.89 10.50 21.36
CA LYS A 17 -16.12 11.11 20.82
C LYS A 17 -15.90 12.60 20.59
N THR A 18 -16.71 13.19 19.77
CA THR A 18 -16.80 14.64 19.51
C THR A 18 -18.22 15.08 19.84
N GLY A 19 -18.39 16.19 20.54
CA GLY A 19 -19.72 16.68 20.93
C GLY A 19 -19.64 17.79 21.95
N ALA A 20 -20.79 18.22 22.48
CA ALA A 20 -20.87 19.23 23.53
C ALA A 20 -20.14 18.74 24.81
N PRO A 21 -19.51 19.61 25.59
CA PRO A 21 -18.86 19.25 26.83
C PRO A 21 -19.88 18.80 27.89
N VAL A 22 -19.62 17.68 28.52
CA VAL A 22 -20.41 17.11 29.66
C VAL A 22 -19.50 16.98 30.85
N THR A 23 -19.94 17.53 32.01
CA THR A 23 -19.21 17.44 33.27
C THR A 23 -19.89 16.43 34.19
N LEU A 24 -19.06 15.53 34.77
CA LEU A 24 -19.45 14.51 35.76
C LEU A 24 -18.43 14.44 36.87
N GLU A 25 -18.72 13.69 37.90
CA GLU A 25 -17.78 13.41 39.00
C GLU A 25 -17.40 11.92 38.98
N ILE A 26 -16.10 11.62 39.08
CA ILE A 26 -15.60 10.23 39.22
C ILE A 26 -14.66 10.18 40.42
N ASP A 27 -15.04 9.39 41.43
CA ASP A 27 -14.33 9.24 42.70
C ASP A 27 -13.94 10.61 43.35
N GLY A 28 -14.84 11.60 43.28
CA GLY A 28 -14.65 12.92 43.85
C GLY A 28 -13.89 13.90 42.93
N VAL A 29 -13.51 13.48 41.72
CA VAL A 29 -12.83 14.32 40.74
C VAL A 29 -13.83 14.78 39.68
N ALA A 30 -13.93 16.09 39.46
CA ALA A 30 -14.72 16.66 38.35
C ALA A 30 -14.03 16.43 37.03
N VAL A 31 -14.73 15.84 36.07
CA VAL A 31 -14.23 15.46 34.74
C VAL A 31 -15.15 16.03 33.66
N THR A 32 -14.58 16.71 32.69
CA THR A 32 -15.33 17.25 31.54
C THR A 32 -14.87 16.58 30.26
N VAL A 33 -15.77 15.93 29.53
CA VAL A 33 -15.53 15.20 28.28
C VAL A 33 -16.64 15.46 27.27
N PRO A 34 -16.44 15.17 25.98
CA PRO A 34 -17.49 15.26 24.98
C PRO A 34 -18.68 14.35 25.28
N GLU A 35 -19.88 14.79 24.92
CA GLU A 35 -21.11 13.98 24.98
C GLU A 35 -20.94 12.64 24.21
N GLY A 36 -21.52 11.57 24.74
CA GLY A 36 -21.37 10.21 24.19
C GLY A 36 -20.09 9.50 24.58
N THR A 37 -19.16 10.16 25.27
CA THR A 37 -17.98 9.51 25.87
C THR A 37 -18.41 8.48 26.91
N SER A 38 -17.77 7.32 26.93
CA SER A 38 -18.05 6.30 27.98
C SER A 38 -17.45 6.71 29.33
N VAL A 39 -18.05 6.26 30.41
CA VAL A 39 -17.50 6.44 31.77
C VAL A 39 -16.08 5.86 31.87
N LEU A 40 -15.80 4.74 31.19
CA LEU A 40 -14.46 4.14 31.15
C LEU A 40 -13.41 5.11 30.60
N ARG A 41 -13.73 5.73 29.46
CA ARG A 41 -12.82 6.68 28.81
C ARG A 41 -12.68 7.98 29.62
N ALA A 42 -13.79 8.50 30.13
CA ALA A 42 -13.78 9.69 30.98
C ALA A 42 -12.88 9.49 32.22
N ALA A 43 -12.93 8.30 32.84
CA ALA A 43 -12.04 7.94 33.94
C ALA A 43 -10.57 7.89 33.49
N ALA A 44 -10.30 7.27 32.33
CA ALA A 44 -8.94 7.18 31.79
C ALA A 44 -8.34 8.55 31.46
N GLU A 45 -9.13 9.49 30.92
CA GLU A 45 -8.71 10.88 30.65
C GLU A 45 -8.41 11.66 31.95
N ALA A 46 -9.12 11.32 33.03
CA ALA A 46 -8.83 11.87 34.37
C ALA A 46 -7.69 11.14 35.13
N GLY A 47 -7.03 10.19 34.51
CA GLY A 47 -5.97 9.39 35.15
C GLY A 47 -6.48 8.30 36.11
N ILE A 48 -7.79 8.06 36.15
CA ILE A 48 -8.43 7.05 37.01
C ILE A 48 -8.48 5.72 36.23
N SER A 49 -7.83 4.68 36.78
CA SER A 49 -7.77 3.36 36.15
C SER A 49 -8.96 2.49 36.52
N ILE A 50 -9.69 2.01 35.48
CA ILE A 50 -10.74 1.01 35.65
C ILE A 50 -10.31 -0.28 34.94
N PRO A 51 -10.24 -1.43 35.61
CA PRO A 51 -9.87 -2.71 35.01
C PRO A 51 -10.78 -3.09 33.84
N LYS A 52 -10.21 -3.59 32.74
CA LYS A 52 -10.95 -4.02 31.56
C LYS A 52 -10.24 -5.17 30.83
N LEU A 53 -10.96 -5.97 30.05
CA LEU A 53 -10.42 -7.01 29.19
C LEU A 53 -11.02 -6.95 27.77
N CYS A 54 -12.35 -6.84 27.62
CA CYS A 54 -13.01 -6.87 26.32
C CYS A 54 -13.05 -5.51 25.60
N ALA A 55 -12.76 -4.41 26.30
CA ALA A 55 -12.80 -3.06 25.74
C ALA A 55 -11.43 -2.62 25.24
N SER A 56 -11.40 -1.88 24.13
CA SER A 56 -10.23 -1.21 23.56
C SER A 56 -10.67 0.03 22.79
N ASP A 57 -9.83 1.05 22.73
CA ASP A 57 -10.15 2.31 22.03
C ASP A 57 -10.18 2.20 20.50
N ASN A 58 -9.72 1.06 19.95
CA ASN A 58 -9.80 0.74 18.52
C ASN A 58 -11.06 -0.05 18.13
N LEU A 59 -11.90 -0.45 19.11
CA LEU A 59 -13.08 -1.29 18.91
C LEU A 59 -14.31 -0.67 19.56
N GLU A 60 -15.48 -0.91 18.99
CA GLU A 60 -16.73 -0.51 19.63
C GLU A 60 -16.92 -1.25 20.97
N ALA A 61 -17.49 -0.57 21.96
CA ALA A 61 -17.66 -1.13 23.29
C ALA A 61 -18.68 -2.27 23.32
N PHE A 62 -18.32 -3.43 23.87
CA PHE A 62 -19.13 -4.64 23.87
C PHE A 62 -19.68 -5.03 25.23
N GLY A 63 -18.95 -4.71 26.30
CA GLY A 63 -19.40 -4.93 27.71
C GLY A 63 -19.47 -6.40 28.15
N SER A 64 -18.82 -7.35 27.43
CA SER A 64 -18.93 -8.80 27.72
C SER A 64 -18.15 -9.23 28.95
N CYS A 65 -16.96 -8.71 29.22
CA CYS A 65 -16.09 -9.20 30.30
C CYS A 65 -16.57 -8.84 31.70
N ARG A 66 -17.40 -7.83 31.85
CA ARG A 66 -17.95 -7.34 33.13
C ARG A 66 -16.91 -6.92 34.18
N LEU A 67 -15.65 -6.76 33.80
CA LEU A 67 -14.58 -6.35 34.72
C LEU A 67 -14.61 -4.84 35.00
N CYS A 68 -15.09 -4.03 34.05
CA CYS A 68 -15.14 -2.58 34.13
C CYS A 68 -16.39 -2.01 34.83
N VAL A 69 -17.08 -2.83 35.69
CA VAL A 69 -18.27 -2.39 36.39
C VAL A 69 -17.97 -1.26 37.36
N VAL A 70 -18.93 -0.34 37.53
CA VAL A 70 -18.88 0.82 38.46
C VAL A 70 -20.19 0.97 39.21
N GLU A 71 -20.23 1.74 40.28
CA GLU A 71 -21.46 2.26 40.87
C GLU A 71 -21.73 3.69 40.41
N ILE A 72 -23.00 3.99 40.15
CA ILE A 72 -23.45 5.34 39.77
C ILE A 72 -24.57 5.73 40.74
N GLU A 73 -24.44 6.88 41.40
CA GLU A 73 -25.45 7.37 42.35
C GLU A 73 -26.81 7.47 41.67
N GLY A 74 -27.85 7.03 42.41
CA GLY A 74 -29.23 6.99 41.91
C GLY A 74 -29.53 5.85 40.93
N ARG A 75 -28.54 5.03 40.50
CA ARG A 75 -28.76 3.88 39.62
C ARG A 75 -28.70 2.56 40.40
N ARG A 76 -29.61 1.64 40.05
CA ARG A 76 -29.56 0.26 40.60
C ARG A 76 -28.48 -0.56 39.85
N GLY A 77 -27.79 -1.43 40.56
CA GLY A 77 -26.84 -2.38 40.01
C GLY A 77 -25.43 -1.78 39.84
N THR A 78 -24.65 -2.42 38.98
CA THR A 78 -23.27 -2.04 38.64
C THR A 78 -23.08 -2.12 37.12
N PRO A 79 -23.38 -1.03 36.40
CA PRO A 79 -23.25 -1.03 34.95
C PRO A 79 -21.77 -1.16 34.49
N ALA A 80 -21.57 -1.66 33.31
CA ALA A 80 -20.25 -1.67 32.67
C ALA A 80 -19.88 -0.27 32.19
N SER A 81 -18.79 0.29 32.70
CA SER A 81 -18.37 1.66 32.37
C SER A 81 -18.02 1.85 30.88
N CYS A 82 -17.59 0.79 30.19
CA CYS A 82 -17.26 0.86 28.78
C CYS A 82 -18.47 1.10 27.86
N THR A 83 -19.67 0.66 28.25
CA THR A 83 -20.91 0.82 27.49
C THR A 83 -21.88 1.85 28.08
N THR A 84 -21.48 2.53 29.13
CA THR A 84 -22.30 3.56 29.79
C THR A 84 -21.82 4.93 29.37
N PRO A 85 -22.61 5.70 28.57
CA PRO A 85 -22.27 7.08 28.24
C PRO A 85 -22.39 7.99 29.47
N VAL A 86 -21.55 9.04 29.46
CA VAL A 86 -21.59 10.08 30.51
C VAL A 86 -22.85 10.92 30.38
N THR A 87 -23.36 11.41 31.52
CA THR A 87 -24.46 12.38 31.57
C THR A 87 -24.14 13.51 32.56
N PRO A 88 -24.70 14.72 32.35
CA PRO A 88 -24.43 15.86 33.23
C PRO A 88 -24.74 15.58 34.70
N GLY A 89 -23.80 15.91 35.59
CA GLY A 89 -23.96 15.71 37.03
C GLY A 89 -23.94 14.25 37.51
N MET A 90 -23.55 13.29 36.65
CA MET A 90 -23.37 11.88 37.04
C MET A 90 -22.29 11.79 38.12
N VAL A 91 -22.52 11.04 39.20
CA VAL A 91 -21.52 10.73 40.22
C VAL A 91 -21.19 9.23 40.16
N VAL A 92 -19.91 8.92 39.92
CA VAL A 92 -19.41 7.56 39.67
C VAL A 92 -18.42 7.16 40.72
N HIS A 93 -18.61 5.95 41.30
CA HIS A 93 -17.66 5.32 42.24
C HIS A 93 -17.01 4.12 41.56
N THR A 94 -15.69 4.19 41.36
CA THR A 94 -14.95 3.14 40.64
C THR A 94 -14.36 2.09 41.62
N GLY A 95 -14.25 2.39 42.90
CA GLY A 95 -13.53 1.58 43.89
C GLY A 95 -14.34 1.19 45.14
N SER A 96 -15.68 1.15 45.12
CA SER A 96 -16.48 0.73 46.27
C SER A 96 -16.23 -0.74 46.68
N ALA A 97 -16.54 -1.09 47.92
CA ALA A 97 -16.40 -2.47 48.41
C ALA A 97 -17.19 -3.49 47.57
N LYS A 98 -18.37 -3.09 47.09
CA LYS A 98 -19.22 -3.91 46.22
C LYS A 98 -18.58 -4.12 44.85
N VAL A 99 -18.07 -3.05 44.20
CA VAL A 99 -17.40 -3.10 42.90
C VAL A 99 -16.13 -3.97 42.99
N ARG A 100 -15.29 -3.77 44.01
CA ARG A 100 -14.09 -4.61 44.24
C ARG A 100 -14.43 -6.08 44.37
N LYS A 101 -15.48 -6.43 45.14
CA LYS A 101 -15.93 -7.82 45.32
C LYS A 101 -16.38 -8.45 44.00
N ILE A 102 -17.15 -7.72 43.19
CA ILE A 102 -17.64 -8.21 41.91
C ILE A 102 -16.46 -8.42 40.92
N ARG A 103 -15.58 -7.45 40.78
CA ARG A 103 -14.41 -7.55 39.90
C ARG A 103 -13.50 -8.72 40.27
N ARG A 104 -13.27 -8.92 41.57
CA ARG A 104 -12.48 -10.06 42.03
C ARG A 104 -13.14 -11.40 41.67
N GLY A 105 -14.46 -11.54 41.88
CA GLY A 105 -15.19 -12.74 41.49
C GLY A 105 -15.21 -12.99 39.99
N VAL A 106 -15.34 -11.94 39.18
CA VAL A 106 -15.22 -12.03 37.70
C VAL A 106 -13.84 -12.52 37.29
N MET A 107 -12.79 -11.98 37.89
CA MET A 107 -11.42 -12.39 37.59
C MET A 107 -11.15 -13.83 38.05
N GLU A 108 -11.66 -14.24 39.17
CA GLU A 108 -11.59 -15.63 39.66
C GLU A 108 -12.18 -16.61 38.63
N LEU A 109 -13.30 -16.25 37.97
CA LEU A 109 -13.91 -17.07 36.93
C LEU A 109 -13.05 -17.13 35.69
N TYR A 110 -12.44 -16.03 35.26
CA TYR A 110 -11.50 -16.04 34.11
C TYR A 110 -10.28 -16.92 34.38
N ILE A 111 -9.72 -16.81 35.60
CA ILE A 111 -8.54 -17.58 35.98
C ILE A 111 -8.86 -19.06 36.15
N SER A 112 -10.11 -19.42 36.52
CA SER A 112 -10.50 -20.82 36.78
C SER A 112 -10.40 -21.75 35.55
N ASP A 113 -10.36 -21.20 34.35
CA ASP A 113 -10.22 -21.95 33.09
C ASP A 113 -9.07 -21.41 32.24
N HIS A 114 -7.99 -20.96 32.87
CA HIS A 114 -6.81 -20.46 32.20
C HIS A 114 -5.55 -21.13 32.74
N PRO A 115 -4.62 -21.62 31.87
CA PRO A 115 -3.38 -22.23 32.35
C PRO A 115 -2.58 -21.23 33.19
N LEU A 116 -2.12 -21.68 34.36
CA LEU A 116 -1.28 -20.87 35.25
C LEU A 116 0.22 -21.11 35.00
N ASP A 117 0.58 -21.31 33.74
CA ASP A 117 1.95 -21.53 33.27
C ASP A 117 2.70 -20.22 32.97
N CYS A 118 2.33 -19.12 33.65
CA CYS A 118 2.86 -17.77 33.37
C CYS A 118 4.38 -17.69 33.26
N LEU A 119 5.11 -18.46 34.09
CA LEU A 119 6.58 -18.43 34.09
C LEU A 119 7.20 -19.00 32.80
N THR A 120 6.48 -19.83 32.07
CA THR A 120 6.91 -20.42 30.78
C THR A 120 6.16 -19.85 29.58
N CYS A 121 5.16 -19.01 29.85
CA CYS A 121 4.35 -18.38 28.80
C CYS A 121 5.12 -17.23 28.14
N SER A 122 5.14 -17.22 26.81
CA SER A 122 5.79 -16.18 26.02
C SER A 122 5.18 -14.78 26.15
N ALA A 123 3.94 -14.66 26.67
CA ALA A 123 3.31 -13.38 27.00
C ALA A 123 3.59 -12.92 28.44
N ASN A 124 4.43 -13.62 29.21
CA ASN A 124 4.73 -13.21 30.57
C ASN A 124 5.30 -11.79 30.62
N GLY A 125 4.67 -10.92 31.41
CA GLY A 125 5.04 -9.51 31.46
C GLY A 125 4.43 -8.62 30.36
N ASP A 126 3.74 -9.18 29.36
CA ASP A 126 2.97 -8.47 28.33
C ASP A 126 1.58 -9.12 28.15
N CYS A 127 0.90 -9.42 29.28
CA CYS A 127 -0.41 -10.09 29.29
C CYS A 127 -1.42 -9.26 30.10
N GLU A 128 -2.46 -8.74 29.41
CA GLU A 128 -3.49 -7.93 30.07
C GLU A 128 -4.28 -8.72 31.11
N LEU A 129 -4.42 -10.06 30.99
CA LEU A 129 -5.08 -10.90 32.01
C LEU A 129 -4.27 -10.92 33.30
N GLN A 130 -2.93 -11.02 33.21
CA GLN A 130 -2.02 -10.93 34.37
C GLN A 130 -2.13 -9.56 35.05
N ASP A 131 -2.09 -8.49 34.27
CA ASP A 131 -2.17 -7.12 34.78
C ASP A 131 -3.50 -6.88 35.49
N MET A 132 -4.61 -7.37 34.91
CA MET A 132 -5.94 -7.22 35.52
C MET A 132 -6.14 -8.07 36.75
N ALA A 133 -5.56 -9.27 36.84
CA ALA A 133 -5.53 -10.06 38.07
C ALA A 133 -4.81 -9.32 39.20
N GLY A 134 -3.68 -8.69 38.87
CA GLY A 134 -2.96 -7.80 39.78
C GLY A 134 -3.79 -6.58 40.21
N ALA A 135 -4.42 -5.89 39.27
CA ALA A 135 -5.22 -4.69 39.53
C ALA A 135 -6.44 -4.94 40.44
N VAL A 136 -7.06 -6.13 40.38
CA VAL A 136 -8.18 -6.49 41.27
C VAL A 136 -7.74 -7.15 42.57
N GLY A 137 -6.44 -7.28 42.82
CA GLY A 137 -5.88 -7.86 44.02
C GLY A 137 -6.10 -9.36 44.16
N LEU A 138 -6.23 -10.09 43.05
CA LEU A 138 -6.34 -11.54 43.05
C LEU A 138 -4.95 -12.15 43.32
N ARG A 139 -4.85 -12.97 44.40
CA ARG A 139 -3.61 -13.68 44.79
C ARG A 139 -3.83 -15.16 44.99
N ASP A 140 -5.08 -15.58 45.21
CA ASP A 140 -5.48 -16.96 45.51
C ASP A 140 -6.50 -17.40 44.44
N VAL A 141 -6.42 -18.65 44.01
CA VAL A 141 -7.34 -19.25 43.06
C VAL A 141 -8.29 -20.21 43.80
N ARG A 142 -9.55 -19.77 44.00
CA ARG A 142 -10.53 -20.57 44.75
C ARG A 142 -11.08 -21.76 43.98
N TYR A 143 -11.17 -21.63 42.68
CA TYR A 143 -11.79 -22.61 41.78
C TYR A 143 -10.76 -23.50 41.09
N ALA A 144 -9.59 -23.67 41.69
CA ALA A 144 -8.55 -24.54 41.15
C ALA A 144 -8.96 -26.01 41.20
N ALA A 145 -8.52 -26.79 40.25
CA ALA A 145 -8.58 -28.24 40.29
C ALA A 145 -7.69 -28.76 41.42
N PRO A 146 -8.25 -29.60 42.35
CA PRO A 146 -7.63 -29.80 43.64
C PRO A 146 -6.46 -30.76 43.72
N GLU A 147 -6.33 -31.71 42.79
CA GLU A 147 -5.53 -32.90 43.07
C GLU A 147 -4.13 -32.95 42.50
N ASN A 148 -3.82 -32.11 41.47
CA ASN A 148 -2.52 -32.16 40.79
C ASN A 148 -1.78 -30.80 40.67
N GLY A 149 -2.20 -29.80 41.44
CA GLY A 149 -1.46 -28.54 41.55
C GLY A 149 -1.43 -27.65 40.34
N GLY A 150 -2.17 -27.96 39.26
CA GLY A 150 -2.23 -27.17 38.07
C GLY A 150 -3.66 -26.94 37.59
N MET A 151 -4.00 -25.71 37.28
CA MET A 151 -5.20 -25.40 36.53
C MET A 151 -4.88 -25.49 35.04
N VAL A 152 -5.64 -26.33 34.33
CA VAL A 152 -5.57 -26.49 32.88
C VAL A 152 -6.87 -25.97 32.27
N ASN A 153 -6.75 -25.37 31.10
CA ASN A 153 -7.91 -25.03 30.32
C ASN A 153 -8.60 -26.32 29.81
N HIS A 154 -9.93 -26.34 29.72
CA HIS A 154 -10.69 -27.50 29.28
C HIS A 154 -10.36 -27.95 27.82
N PHE A 155 -9.68 -27.12 27.00
CA PHE A 155 -9.16 -27.48 25.67
C PHE A 155 -7.70 -27.95 25.66
N GLU A 156 -7.04 -28.10 26.79
CA GLU A 156 -5.69 -28.67 26.84
C GLU A 156 -5.65 -30.16 26.51
N ALA A 157 -4.49 -30.65 26.06
CA ALA A 157 -4.29 -32.02 25.62
C ALA A 157 -4.51 -33.08 26.72
N ARG A 158 -4.33 -32.69 27.99
CA ARG A 158 -4.53 -33.58 29.15
C ARG A 158 -5.41 -32.89 30.19
N ASN A 159 -6.28 -33.68 30.78
CA ASN A 159 -7.06 -33.22 31.92
C ASN A 159 -6.19 -33.11 33.18
N THR A 160 -6.78 -32.64 34.27
CA THR A 160 -6.08 -32.47 35.57
C THR A 160 -5.55 -33.77 36.17
N SER A 161 -6.08 -34.94 35.79
CA SER A 161 -5.57 -36.26 36.18
C SER A 161 -4.42 -36.77 35.24
N GLY A 162 -4.04 -35.97 34.21
CA GLY A 162 -3.01 -36.36 33.27
C GLY A 162 -3.45 -37.30 32.14
N GLU A 163 -4.75 -37.58 32.07
CA GLU A 163 -5.37 -38.38 31.00
C GLU A 163 -5.60 -37.57 29.72
N ALA A 164 -5.67 -38.22 28.58
CA ALA A 164 -6.01 -37.59 27.33
C ALA A 164 -7.38 -36.90 27.39
N ASN A 165 -7.43 -35.61 27.03
CA ASN A 165 -8.66 -34.83 27.02
C ASN A 165 -9.38 -35.01 25.66
N PRO A 166 -10.60 -35.56 25.64
CA PRO A 166 -11.37 -35.70 24.38
C PRO A 166 -11.80 -34.34 23.81
N GLU A 167 -11.80 -33.25 24.56
CA GLU A 167 -12.12 -31.88 24.11
C GLU A 167 -10.89 -31.10 23.68
N TRP A 168 -9.72 -31.74 23.70
CA TRP A 168 -8.46 -31.11 23.30
C TRP A 168 -8.53 -30.46 21.91
N LEU A 169 -8.07 -29.24 21.84
CA LEU A 169 -7.90 -28.50 20.61
C LEU A 169 -6.41 -28.20 20.39
N PRO A 170 -5.83 -28.70 19.29
CA PRO A 170 -4.43 -28.39 18.97
C PRO A 170 -4.24 -26.92 18.69
N LYS A 171 -3.02 -26.45 18.90
CA LYS A 171 -2.59 -25.15 18.39
C LYS A 171 -2.74 -25.13 16.88
N ASP A 172 -3.17 -23.98 16.35
CA ASP A 172 -3.09 -23.68 14.94
C ASP A 172 -1.82 -22.84 14.67
N ASP A 173 -0.83 -23.49 14.10
CA ASP A 173 0.45 -22.90 13.67
C ASP A 173 0.54 -22.79 12.15
N SER A 174 -0.56 -22.94 11.42
CA SER A 174 -0.63 -22.90 9.96
C SER A 174 -0.20 -21.54 9.40
N ASN A 175 -0.57 -20.43 10.08
CA ASN A 175 -0.14 -19.12 9.65
C ASN A 175 1.38 -18.94 9.85
N PRO A 176 2.13 -18.47 8.83
CA PRO A 176 3.59 -18.37 8.94
C PRO A 176 4.07 -17.35 10.00
N TYR A 177 3.24 -16.41 10.41
CA TYR A 177 3.63 -15.27 11.24
C TYR A 177 3.11 -15.28 12.67
N PHE A 178 2.02 -15.95 12.94
CA PHE A 178 1.43 -16.02 14.27
C PHE A 178 0.81 -17.38 14.56
N SER A 179 0.70 -17.70 15.83
CA SER A 179 0.06 -18.90 16.36
C SER A 179 -1.27 -18.58 17.02
N TYR A 180 -2.19 -19.53 16.99
CA TYR A 180 -3.42 -19.52 17.77
C TYR A 180 -3.45 -20.69 18.76
N ASP A 181 -3.50 -20.39 20.05
CA ASP A 181 -3.58 -21.38 21.14
C ASP A 181 -4.95 -21.26 21.81
N PRO A 182 -5.90 -22.17 21.53
CA PRO A 182 -7.24 -22.10 22.11
C PRO A 182 -7.24 -22.27 23.64
N SER A 183 -6.26 -22.97 24.22
CA SER A 183 -6.18 -23.20 25.68
C SER A 183 -5.95 -21.90 26.48
N LYS A 184 -5.43 -20.86 25.85
CA LYS A 184 -5.18 -19.53 26.47
C LYS A 184 -6.27 -18.50 26.19
N CYS A 185 -7.35 -18.92 25.52
CA CYS A 185 -8.44 -18.04 25.09
C CYS A 185 -9.41 -17.78 26.27
N ILE A 186 -9.65 -16.50 26.55
CA ILE A 186 -10.65 -16.05 27.53
C ILE A 186 -11.98 -15.61 26.91
N VAL A 187 -12.21 -15.92 25.65
CA VAL A 187 -13.42 -15.63 24.87
C VAL A 187 -13.89 -14.15 24.99
N CYS A 188 -12.96 -13.22 25.03
CA CYS A 188 -13.26 -11.79 25.15
C CYS A 188 -13.80 -11.14 23.88
N ASN A 189 -13.82 -11.84 22.76
CA ASN A 189 -14.29 -11.41 21.43
C ASN A 189 -13.53 -10.23 20.79
N ARG A 190 -12.41 -9.77 21.34
CA ARG A 190 -11.66 -8.66 20.74
C ARG A 190 -11.11 -9.02 19.34
N CYS A 191 -10.61 -10.23 19.16
CA CYS A 191 -10.09 -10.70 17.86
C CYS A 191 -11.18 -10.82 16.78
N VAL A 192 -12.36 -11.35 17.15
CA VAL A 192 -13.52 -11.45 16.23
C VAL A 192 -13.95 -10.05 15.79
N ARG A 193 -14.14 -9.14 16.76
CA ARG A 193 -14.50 -7.75 16.46
C ARG A 193 -13.41 -7.00 15.66
N ALA A 194 -12.14 -7.23 15.95
CA ALA A 194 -11.06 -6.64 15.17
C ALA A 194 -11.07 -7.12 13.70
N CYS A 195 -11.39 -8.40 13.47
CA CYS A 195 -11.57 -8.93 12.12
C CYS A 195 -12.76 -8.29 11.39
N GLU A 196 -13.84 -8.01 12.10
CA GLU A 196 -15.04 -7.34 11.58
C GLU A 196 -14.86 -5.82 11.41
N GLU A 197 -14.50 -5.12 12.50
CA GLU A 197 -14.57 -3.67 12.59
C GLU A 197 -13.36 -2.97 11.95
N VAL A 198 -12.15 -3.59 12.11
CA VAL A 198 -10.89 -3.01 11.60
C VAL A 198 -10.61 -3.50 10.20
N GLN A 199 -10.58 -4.81 9.97
CA GLN A 199 -10.25 -5.39 8.66
C GLN A 199 -11.45 -5.51 7.73
N GLY A 200 -12.62 -5.93 8.24
CA GLY A 200 -13.82 -6.16 7.44
C GLY A 200 -13.76 -7.38 6.53
N THR A 201 -13.08 -8.44 6.96
CA THR A 201 -13.02 -9.74 6.27
C THR A 201 -13.91 -10.80 6.93
N PHE A 202 -14.17 -10.67 8.24
CA PHE A 202 -15.02 -11.59 9.02
C PHE A 202 -14.52 -13.04 8.99
N ALA A 203 -13.22 -13.25 8.86
CA ALA A 203 -12.63 -14.58 8.88
C ALA A 203 -12.72 -15.29 10.23
N LEU A 204 -12.96 -14.55 11.33
CA LEU A 204 -13.08 -15.10 12.68
C LEU A 204 -14.52 -15.06 13.17
N THR A 205 -14.92 -16.14 13.86
CA THR A 205 -16.23 -16.25 14.50
C THR A 205 -16.11 -16.95 15.85
N ILE A 206 -17.21 -16.96 16.62
CA ILE A 206 -17.35 -17.83 17.80
C ILE A 206 -18.07 -19.10 17.37
N GLN A 207 -17.44 -20.23 17.58
CA GLN A 207 -18.02 -21.55 17.43
C GLN A 207 -18.42 -22.09 18.81
N GLY A 208 -19.45 -22.93 18.87
CA GLY A 208 -19.97 -23.48 20.13
C GLY A 208 -20.83 -22.48 20.89
N ARG A 209 -21.17 -22.83 22.11
CA ARG A 209 -21.94 -21.99 23.04
C ARG A 209 -21.65 -22.38 24.51
N GLY A 210 -21.86 -21.44 25.43
CA GLY A 210 -21.59 -21.65 26.85
C GLY A 210 -20.12 -21.94 27.09
N PHE A 211 -19.80 -23.00 27.81
CA PHE A 211 -18.44 -23.38 28.16
C PHE A 211 -17.63 -23.87 26.96
N ASP A 212 -18.29 -24.43 25.93
CA ASP A 212 -17.64 -24.90 24.67
C ASP A 212 -17.36 -23.78 23.64
N SER A 213 -17.60 -22.52 24.03
CA SER A 213 -17.37 -21.39 23.13
C SER A 213 -15.89 -21.18 22.86
N ARG A 214 -15.53 -21.08 21.57
CA ARG A 214 -14.15 -20.83 21.12
C ARG A 214 -14.11 -19.96 19.87
N VAL A 215 -13.03 -19.26 19.69
CA VAL A 215 -12.74 -18.54 18.45
C VAL A 215 -12.33 -19.56 17.37
N LYS A 216 -12.82 -19.39 16.16
CA LYS A 216 -12.51 -20.23 15.00
C LYS A 216 -12.26 -19.36 13.77
N ALA A 217 -11.26 -19.72 12.99
CA ALA A 217 -11.03 -19.17 11.65
C ALA A 217 -11.73 -20.04 10.60
N GLY A 218 -12.46 -19.41 9.66
CA GLY A 218 -13.12 -20.12 8.57
C GLY A 218 -14.24 -21.08 8.98
N GLY A 219 -14.40 -22.15 8.21
CA GLY A 219 -15.36 -23.23 8.41
C GLY A 219 -14.90 -24.24 9.48
N ALA A 220 -15.62 -25.37 9.57
CA ALA A 220 -15.35 -26.38 10.62
C ALA A 220 -13.96 -27.00 10.52
N ASP A 221 -13.49 -27.24 9.32
CA ASP A 221 -12.23 -27.93 9.02
C ASP A 221 -11.09 -26.98 8.62
N ASP A 222 -11.35 -25.67 8.51
CA ASP A 222 -10.34 -24.68 8.14
C ASP A 222 -9.38 -24.36 9.30
N ASP A 223 -8.19 -23.92 8.95
CA ASP A 223 -7.21 -23.25 9.80
C ASP A 223 -6.99 -21.80 9.34
N PHE A 224 -6.05 -21.07 9.96
CA PHE A 224 -5.78 -19.69 9.57
C PHE A 224 -5.25 -19.56 8.14
N LEU A 225 -4.51 -20.54 7.63
CA LEU A 225 -3.93 -20.50 6.29
C LEU A 225 -4.97 -20.81 5.21
N SER A 226 -5.85 -21.76 5.44
CA SER A 226 -6.87 -22.22 4.49
C SER A 226 -8.15 -21.40 4.50
N SER A 227 -8.36 -20.56 5.54
CA SER A 227 -9.55 -19.71 5.69
C SER A 227 -9.44 -18.42 4.87
N ASP A 228 -10.52 -17.60 4.90
CA ASP A 228 -10.55 -16.25 4.31
C ASP A 228 -9.65 -15.23 5.05
N CYS A 229 -8.78 -15.68 5.96
CA CYS A 229 -7.89 -14.81 6.70
C CYS A 229 -6.85 -14.15 5.78
N VAL A 230 -6.82 -12.84 5.77
CA VAL A 230 -5.86 -12.02 5.01
C VAL A 230 -4.58 -11.68 5.80
N SER A 231 -4.36 -12.32 6.93
CA SER A 231 -3.16 -12.17 7.79
C SER A 231 -2.80 -10.73 8.14
N CYS A 232 -3.79 -9.87 8.34
CA CYS A 232 -3.57 -8.45 8.63
C CYS A 232 -3.01 -8.17 10.03
N GLY A 233 -3.11 -9.15 10.96
CA GLY A 233 -2.63 -9.03 12.34
C GLY A 233 -3.54 -8.23 13.30
N ALA A 234 -4.71 -7.74 12.86
CA ALA A 234 -5.61 -6.98 13.74
C ALA A 234 -6.09 -7.80 14.96
N CYS A 235 -6.37 -9.08 14.78
CA CYS A 235 -6.73 -10.01 15.84
C CYS A 235 -5.58 -10.26 16.82
N VAL A 236 -4.36 -10.39 16.32
CA VAL A 236 -3.13 -10.55 17.12
C VAL A 236 -2.90 -9.31 17.97
N GLN A 237 -3.02 -8.10 17.35
CA GLN A 237 -2.89 -6.83 18.08
C GLN A 237 -3.95 -6.66 19.16
N ALA A 238 -5.15 -7.17 18.94
CA ALA A 238 -6.27 -7.02 19.86
C ALA A 238 -6.27 -8.06 20.99
N CYS A 239 -5.53 -9.17 20.88
CA CYS A 239 -5.57 -10.26 21.85
C CYS A 239 -4.94 -9.84 23.19
N PRO A 240 -5.66 -10.01 24.34
CA PRO A 240 -5.14 -9.63 25.65
C PRO A 240 -4.29 -10.71 26.32
N THR A 241 -4.16 -11.89 25.72
CA THR A 241 -3.45 -13.06 26.25
C THR A 241 -2.51 -13.66 25.18
N ALA A 242 -1.88 -14.79 25.48
CA ALA A 242 -1.05 -15.53 24.52
C ALA A 242 -1.85 -16.39 23.52
N THR A 243 -3.17 -16.21 23.40
CA THR A 243 -4.00 -16.99 22.48
C THR A 243 -3.62 -16.75 21.02
N LEU A 244 -3.48 -15.47 20.63
CA LEU A 244 -2.99 -15.05 19.30
C LEU A 244 -1.71 -14.28 19.52
N GLN A 245 -0.59 -14.84 19.10
CA GLN A 245 0.72 -14.26 19.35
C GLN A 245 1.64 -14.39 18.12
N GLU A 246 2.41 -13.35 17.85
CA GLU A 246 3.42 -13.38 16.81
C GLU A 246 4.53 -14.38 17.13
N LYS A 247 4.91 -15.19 16.13
CA LYS A 247 6.00 -16.16 16.28
C LYS A 247 7.34 -15.49 16.61
N SER A 248 7.57 -14.28 16.09
CA SER A 248 8.76 -13.49 16.41
C SER A 248 8.89 -13.13 17.89
N ILE A 249 7.79 -12.89 18.60
CA ILE A 249 7.82 -12.69 20.07
C ILE A 249 8.20 -13.97 20.80
N ILE A 250 7.71 -15.12 20.30
CA ILE A 250 8.03 -16.43 20.90
C ILE A 250 9.53 -16.73 20.73
N GLU A 251 10.10 -16.37 19.57
CA GLU A 251 11.48 -16.66 19.20
C GLU A 251 12.50 -15.64 19.73
N LEU A 252 12.16 -14.34 19.67
CA LEU A 252 13.10 -13.24 19.93
C LEU A 252 12.86 -12.53 21.27
N GLY A 253 11.77 -12.89 21.98
CA GLY A 253 11.40 -12.31 23.27
C GLY A 253 10.74 -10.93 23.19
N THR A 254 10.56 -10.31 24.36
CA THR A 254 9.86 -9.04 24.53
C THR A 254 10.73 -7.87 24.11
N PRO A 255 10.21 -6.92 23.29
CA PRO A 255 10.96 -5.73 22.89
C PRO A 255 11.25 -4.79 24.07
N ASP A 256 12.37 -4.08 24.02
CA ASP A 256 12.84 -3.12 25.01
C ASP A 256 12.73 -1.65 24.55
N ARG A 257 12.63 -1.41 23.23
CA ARG A 257 12.47 -0.07 22.64
C ARG A 257 11.63 -0.10 21.37
N SER A 258 11.19 1.07 20.92
CA SER A 258 10.51 1.21 19.64
C SER A 258 10.87 2.50 18.92
N VAL A 259 10.74 2.46 17.58
CA VAL A 259 10.91 3.60 16.70
C VAL A 259 9.69 3.69 15.80
N VAL A 260 9.07 4.87 15.71
CA VAL A 260 7.95 5.09 14.76
C VAL A 260 8.52 5.38 13.38
N THR A 261 8.15 4.57 12.40
CA THR A 261 8.58 4.74 11.01
C THR A 261 7.43 4.47 10.04
N THR A 262 7.65 4.66 8.74
CA THR A 262 6.63 4.50 7.69
C THR A 262 6.90 3.24 6.87
N CYS A 263 5.86 2.49 6.58
CA CYS A 263 5.88 1.28 5.76
C CYS A 263 6.38 1.59 4.32
N ALA A 264 7.28 0.75 3.82
CA ALA A 264 7.87 0.90 2.50
C ALA A 264 7.18 0.06 1.41
N TYR A 265 5.91 -0.34 1.57
CA TYR A 265 5.23 -1.15 0.55
C TYR A 265 4.34 -0.33 -0.37
N CYS A 266 3.15 0.05 0.04
CA CYS A 266 2.17 0.67 -0.86
C CYS A 266 1.88 2.14 -0.54
N GLY A 267 1.18 2.78 -1.47
CA GLY A 267 0.81 4.19 -1.40
C GLY A 267 -0.16 4.60 -0.29
N VAL A 268 -0.56 3.69 0.60
CA VAL A 268 -1.29 4.07 1.83
C VAL A 268 -0.38 4.81 2.79
N GLY A 269 0.91 4.45 2.88
CA GLY A 269 1.85 5.14 3.78
C GLY A 269 1.56 4.90 5.26
N CYS A 270 1.31 3.66 5.65
CA CYS A 270 1.01 3.28 7.03
C CYS A 270 2.17 3.55 7.97
N SER A 271 1.89 4.11 9.14
CA SER A 271 2.88 4.29 10.21
C SER A 271 2.92 3.07 11.13
N PHE A 272 4.12 2.65 11.51
CA PHE A 272 4.39 1.52 12.39
C PHE A 272 5.35 1.89 13.51
N LYS A 273 5.20 1.23 14.65
CA LYS A 273 6.25 1.09 15.66
C LYS A 273 7.09 -0.12 15.30
N ALA A 274 8.35 0.11 14.95
CA ALA A 274 9.35 -0.94 14.87
C ALA A 274 9.81 -1.24 16.30
N GLU A 275 9.39 -2.36 16.85
CA GLU A 275 9.71 -2.77 18.22
C GLU A 275 10.95 -3.67 18.22
N MET A 276 11.94 -3.29 19.02
CA MET A 276 13.29 -3.83 19.01
C MET A 276 13.65 -4.51 20.32
N ASN A 277 14.53 -5.51 20.25
CA ASN A 277 15.26 -6.06 21.37
C ASN A 277 16.77 -5.86 21.06
N GLY A 278 17.40 -4.89 21.73
CA GLY A 278 18.69 -4.37 21.30
C GLY A 278 18.64 -3.87 19.85
N ASP A 279 19.50 -4.41 18.96
CA ASP A 279 19.51 -4.09 17.53
C ASP A 279 18.69 -5.05 16.66
N THR A 280 17.97 -6.00 17.26
CA THR A 280 17.12 -6.94 16.55
C THR A 280 15.70 -6.43 16.46
N LEU A 281 15.17 -6.33 15.24
CA LEU A 281 13.76 -6.02 15.01
C LEU A 281 12.91 -7.25 15.38
N VAL A 282 12.04 -7.08 16.37
CA VAL A 282 11.17 -8.15 16.87
C VAL A 282 9.86 -8.17 16.08
N ARG A 283 9.20 -7.00 15.95
CA ARG A 283 7.93 -6.89 15.22
C ARG A 283 7.65 -5.47 14.73
N MET A 284 6.74 -5.37 13.77
CA MET A 284 6.17 -4.11 13.29
C MET A 284 4.74 -3.97 13.81
N VAL A 285 4.49 -3.06 14.73
CA VAL A 285 3.17 -2.81 15.33
C VAL A 285 2.54 -1.59 14.68
N PRO A 286 1.30 -1.67 14.14
CA PRO A 286 0.67 -0.50 13.53
C PRO A 286 0.47 0.62 14.56
N TYR A 287 0.94 1.83 14.19
CA TYR A 287 0.87 2.99 15.08
C TYR A 287 -0.53 3.60 15.06
N LYS A 288 -1.21 3.65 16.21
CA LYS A 288 -2.62 4.07 16.27
C LYS A 288 -2.85 5.55 15.95
N HIS A 289 -1.82 6.40 16.13
CA HIS A 289 -1.86 7.82 15.76
C HIS A 289 -1.39 8.09 14.34
N GLY A 290 -1.01 7.04 13.58
CA GLY A 290 -0.71 7.15 12.16
C GLY A 290 -1.93 7.65 11.38
N LYS A 291 -1.80 8.80 10.73
CA LYS A 291 -2.94 9.49 10.08
C LYS A 291 -3.54 8.65 8.93
N ALA A 292 -2.70 7.96 8.15
CA ALA A 292 -3.16 7.14 7.03
C ALA A 292 -3.81 5.82 7.46
N ASN A 293 -3.30 5.18 8.50
CA ASN A 293 -3.71 3.82 8.88
C ASN A 293 -4.44 3.68 10.22
N ARG A 294 -4.36 4.67 11.11
CA ARG A 294 -5.09 4.71 12.40
C ARG A 294 -5.01 3.38 13.17
N GLY A 295 -3.79 2.82 13.28
CA GLY A 295 -3.55 1.56 14.01
C GLY A 295 -3.96 0.29 13.27
N HIS A 296 -4.27 0.35 11.97
CA HIS A 296 -4.51 -0.81 11.13
C HIS A 296 -3.28 -1.17 10.28
N SER A 297 -3.21 -2.42 9.82
CA SER A 297 -2.12 -2.96 9.00
C SER A 297 -2.62 -4.00 7.99
N CYS A 298 -1.77 -4.34 7.04
CA CYS A 298 -1.94 -5.52 6.19
C CYS A 298 -0.77 -6.49 6.38
N VAL A 299 -0.87 -7.68 5.81
CA VAL A 299 0.15 -8.72 5.93
C VAL A 299 1.55 -8.22 5.56
N LYS A 300 1.68 -7.41 4.50
CA LYS A 300 2.99 -6.90 4.04
C LYS A 300 3.65 -5.97 5.06
N GLY A 301 2.95 -4.91 5.47
CA GLY A 301 3.51 -3.92 6.41
C GLY A 301 3.72 -4.50 7.81
N ARG A 302 2.85 -5.41 8.25
CA ARG A 302 2.91 -6.02 9.58
C ARG A 302 4.03 -7.05 9.69
N PHE A 303 4.19 -7.92 8.69
CA PHE A 303 4.98 -9.13 8.85
C PHE A 303 6.09 -9.31 7.81
N ALA A 304 5.95 -8.73 6.62
CA ALA A 304 6.88 -8.99 5.52
C ALA A 304 8.12 -8.05 5.55
N TYR A 305 8.72 -7.84 6.70
CA TYR A 305 9.95 -7.06 6.86
C TYR A 305 11.23 -7.91 6.87
N GLY A 306 11.10 -9.25 6.91
CA GLY A 306 12.23 -10.18 7.00
C GLY A 306 13.25 -10.06 5.86
N TYR A 307 12.85 -9.51 4.70
CA TYR A 307 13.78 -9.25 3.60
C TYR A 307 14.95 -8.32 4.00
N ALA A 308 14.77 -7.48 5.01
CA ALA A 308 15.80 -6.55 5.47
C ALA A 308 17.06 -7.24 6.00
N HIS A 309 16.92 -8.45 6.53
CA HIS A 309 18.00 -9.28 7.05
C HIS A 309 18.18 -10.59 6.26
N HIS A 310 17.60 -10.67 5.05
CA HIS A 310 17.68 -11.89 4.25
C HIS A 310 19.12 -12.18 3.82
N LYS A 311 19.49 -13.46 3.78
CA LYS A 311 20.84 -13.92 3.43
C LYS A 311 21.32 -13.50 2.04
N ASP A 312 20.40 -13.25 1.11
CA ASP A 312 20.71 -12.81 -0.27
C ASP A 312 21.04 -11.31 -0.37
N ARG A 313 20.97 -10.54 0.74
CA ARG A 313 21.37 -9.14 0.74
C ARG A 313 22.83 -9.00 0.32
N ILE A 314 23.08 -8.14 -0.66
CA ILE A 314 24.44 -7.73 -1.03
C ILE A 314 24.86 -6.59 -0.09
N LEU A 315 26.00 -6.76 0.57
CA LEU A 315 26.48 -5.82 1.58
C LEU A 315 27.78 -5.12 1.18
N LYS A 316 28.46 -5.62 0.13
CA LYS A 316 29.67 -5.01 -0.42
C LYS A 316 29.47 -4.62 -1.88
N PRO A 317 30.05 -3.52 -2.34
CA PRO A 317 30.07 -3.18 -3.74
C PRO A 317 30.74 -4.26 -4.60
N MET A 318 30.27 -4.42 -5.82
CA MET A 318 30.81 -5.38 -6.77
C MET A 318 30.98 -4.75 -8.13
N ILE A 319 32.04 -5.14 -8.85
CA ILE A 319 32.34 -4.69 -10.20
C ILE A 319 32.70 -5.87 -11.11
N ARG A 320 32.55 -5.65 -12.41
CA ARG A 320 33.02 -6.51 -13.49
C ARG A 320 33.25 -5.69 -14.76
N GLU A 321 34.23 -6.13 -15.58
CA GLU A 321 34.55 -5.42 -16.83
C GLU A 321 33.49 -5.64 -17.93
N ARG A 322 32.97 -6.86 -18.02
CA ARG A 322 31.95 -7.28 -18.99
C ARG A 322 30.81 -8.00 -18.26
N ILE A 323 29.61 -7.91 -18.78
CA ILE A 323 28.43 -8.59 -18.20
C ILE A 323 28.58 -10.12 -18.16
N SER A 324 29.45 -10.71 -18.98
CA SER A 324 29.78 -12.14 -18.97
C SER A 324 30.77 -12.56 -17.88
N ASP A 325 31.50 -11.59 -17.31
CA ASP A 325 32.49 -11.87 -16.28
C ASP A 325 31.76 -12.09 -14.93
N PRO A 326 32.37 -12.91 -14.02
CA PRO A 326 31.83 -13.02 -12.66
C PRO A 326 32.01 -11.71 -11.89
N TRP A 327 31.19 -11.48 -10.90
CA TRP A 327 31.31 -10.35 -9.99
C TRP A 327 32.55 -10.48 -9.10
N ARG A 328 33.23 -9.35 -8.87
CA ARG A 328 34.29 -9.20 -7.90
C ARG A 328 33.88 -8.20 -6.82
N GLU A 329 33.84 -8.65 -5.57
CA GLU A 329 33.68 -7.75 -4.42
C GLU A 329 34.85 -6.78 -4.31
N VAL A 330 34.55 -5.52 -4.02
CA VAL A 330 35.52 -4.43 -3.87
C VAL A 330 35.10 -3.51 -2.72
N ASP A 331 35.97 -2.59 -2.33
CA ASP A 331 35.62 -1.51 -1.42
C ASP A 331 34.82 -0.39 -2.15
N TRP A 332 34.27 0.53 -1.37
CA TRP A 332 33.48 1.63 -1.90
C TRP A 332 34.28 2.57 -2.80
N ASP A 333 35.52 2.87 -2.45
CA ASP A 333 36.37 3.79 -3.20
C ASP A 333 36.72 3.22 -4.58
N GLU A 334 37.02 1.93 -4.66
CA GLU A 334 37.29 1.24 -5.92
C GLU A 334 36.04 1.20 -6.81
N ALA A 335 34.88 0.83 -6.22
CA ALA A 335 33.61 0.76 -6.98
C ALA A 335 33.19 2.11 -7.55
N LEU A 336 33.25 3.16 -6.72
CA LEU A 336 32.85 4.51 -7.12
C LEU A 336 33.82 5.11 -8.13
N SER A 337 35.12 4.88 -7.97
CA SER A 337 36.14 5.31 -8.93
C SER A 337 35.98 4.61 -10.27
N PHE A 338 35.69 3.30 -10.27
CA PHE A 338 35.43 2.52 -11.48
C PHE A 338 34.18 3.07 -12.22
N ALA A 339 33.08 3.25 -11.49
CA ALA A 339 31.85 3.80 -12.04
C ALA A 339 32.02 5.21 -12.61
N ALA A 340 32.60 6.13 -11.83
CA ALA A 340 32.81 7.51 -12.24
C ALA A 340 33.75 7.65 -13.45
N ASN A 341 34.82 6.84 -13.52
CA ASN A 341 35.75 6.85 -14.66
C ASN A 341 35.06 6.36 -15.93
N ARG A 342 34.28 5.29 -15.87
CA ARG A 342 33.50 4.81 -17.01
C ARG A 342 32.50 5.85 -17.49
N LEU A 343 31.68 6.43 -16.59
CA LEU A 343 30.70 7.43 -16.96
C LEU A 343 31.35 8.68 -17.60
N ARG A 344 32.45 9.20 -17.04
CA ARG A 344 33.20 10.31 -17.62
C ARG A 344 33.76 9.95 -19.00
N GLY A 345 34.31 8.75 -19.16
CA GLY A 345 34.81 8.25 -20.42
C GLY A 345 33.74 8.22 -21.51
N LEU A 346 32.54 7.73 -21.16
CA LEU A 346 31.39 7.71 -22.07
C LEU A 346 30.94 9.12 -22.46
N GLN A 347 30.87 10.03 -21.50
CA GLN A 347 30.51 11.43 -21.79
C GLN A 347 31.55 12.12 -22.66
N ALA A 348 32.85 11.86 -22.46
CA ALA A 348 33.92 12.41 -23.30
C ALA A 348 33.85 11.87 -24.72
N GLN A 349 33.46 10.62 -24.92
CA GLN A 349 33.41 9.97 -26.23
C GLN A 349 32.10 10.23 -26.97
N TYR A 350 30.96 10.18 -26.29
CA TYR A 350 29.63 10.20 -26.93
C TYR A 350 28.79 11.46 -26.56
N GLY A 351 29.32 12.35 -25.69
CA GLY A 351 28.65 13.57 -25.26
C GLY A 351 27.82 13.40 -23.99
N LYS A 352 27.43 14.52 -23.37
CA LYS A 352 26.73 14.54 -22.06
C LYS A 352 25.41 13.76 -22.05
N LYS A 353 24.71 13.69 -23.18
CA LYS A 353 23.39 13.03 -23.29
C LYS A 353 23.48 11.51 -23.47
N SER A 354 24.68 10.93 -23.48
CA SER A 354 24.88 9.50 -23.66
C SER A 354 24.68 8.69 -22.38
N ILE A 355 24.45 9.34 -21.25
CA ILE A 355 24.22 8.70 -19.95
C ILE A 355 22.98 9.28 -19.27
N GLY A 356 22.42 8.53 -18.33
CA GLY A 356 21.24 8.97 -17.59
C GLY A 356 21.03 8.21 -16.28
N VAL A 357 19.91 8.49 -15.62
CA VAL A 357 19.52 7.88 -14.36
C VAL A 357 18.07 7.40 -14.37
N ILE A 358 17.78 6.38 -13.56
CA ILE A 358 16.42 5.95 -13.20
C ILE A 358 16.29 6.01 -11.69
N THR A 359 15.27 6.74 -11.21
CA THR A 359 14.93 6.85 -9.79
C THR A 359 13.85 5.85 -9.42
N SER A 360 13.74 5.53 -8.13
CA SER A 360 12.72 4.62 -7.62
C SER A 360 11.64 5.32 -6.81
N SER A 361 10.40 4.91 -7.03
CA SER A 361 9.27 5.23 -6.15
C SER A 361 9.28 4.44 -4.83
N ARG A 362 10.34 3.67 -4.55
CA ARG A 362 10.59 2.94 -3.31
C ARG A 362 11.56 3.66 -2.39
N CYS A 363 12.33 4.59 -2.94
CA CYS A 363 13.30 5.43 -2.24
C CYS A 363 12.61 6.65 -1.61
N THR A 364 13.30 7.32 -0.69
CA THR A 364 12.77 8.53 -0.02
C THR A 364 12.70 9.72 -0.99
N ASN A 365 11.97 10.77 -0.61
CA ASN A 365 11.93 12.01 -1.37
C ASN A 365 13.34 12.58 -1.56
N GLU A 366 14.14 12.56 -0.50
CA GLU A 366 15.50 13.07 -0.47
C GLU A 366 16.42 12.27 -1.41
N GLU A 367 16.30 10.94 -1.41
CA GLU A 367 17.05 10.07 -2.31
C GLU A 367 16.68 10.31 -3.77
N THR A 368 15.38 10.35 -4.06
CA THR A 368 14.86 10.62 -5.40
C THR A 368 15.29 12.00 -5.91
N TYR A 369 15.24 13.01 -5.03
CA TYR A 369 15.72 14.35 -5.33
C TYR A 369 17.21 14.36 -5.70
N LEU A 370 18.06 13.65 -4.97
CA LEU A 370 19.49 13.62 -5.26
C LEU A 370 19.81 12.88 -6.56
N VAL A 371 19.07 11.82 -6.92
CA VAL A 371 19.31 11.08 -8.17
C VAL A 371 18.93 11.94 -9.39
N GLN A 372 17.79 12.65 -9.36
CA GLN A 372 17.46 13.56 -10.46
C GLN A 372 18.43 14.76 -10.51
N LYS A 373 18.91 15.25 -9.35
CA LYS A 373 19.93 16.29 -9.29
C LYS A 373 21.26 15.80 -9.85
N LEU A 374 21.63 14.52 -9.64
CA LEU A 374 22.82 13.89 -10.24
C LEU A 374 22.79 13.99 -11.78
N ALA A 375 21.66 13.68 -12.42
CA ALA A 375 21.52 13.81 -13.86
C ALA A 375 21.68 15.26 -14.34
N ARG A 376 21.01 16.19 -13.70
CA ARG A 376 20.94 17.60 -14.12
C ARG A 376 22.19 18.39 -13.79
N ALA A 377 22.64 18.27 -12.53
CA ALA A 377 23.76 19.09 -12.03
C ALA A 377 25.13 18.47 -12.28
N VAL A 378 25.23 17.15 -12.36
CA VAL A 378 26.54 16.45 -12.51
C VAL A 378 26.71 15.87 -13.92
N PHE A 379 25.72 15.13 -14.44
CA PHE A 379 25.80 14.62 -15.82
C PHE A 379 25.55 15.74 -16.83
N GLY A 380 24.83 16.81 -16.47
CA GLY A 380 24.57 17.98 -17.31
C GLY A 380 23.54 17.72 -18.40
N ASN A 381 22.52 16.89 -18.12
CA ASN A 381 21.42 16.57 -19.01
C ASN A 381 20.14 16.28 -18.21
N ASN A 382 18.99 16.13 -18.90
CA ASN A 382 17.71 15.80 -18.30
C ASN A 382 17.30 14.33 -18.48
N ASN A 383 18.22 13.41 -18.75
CA ASN A 383 17.94 11.97 -18.85
C ASN A 383 17.76 11.38 -17.45
N THR A 384 16.66 11.75 -16.83
CA THR A 384 16.18 11.20 -15.55
C THR A 384 14.74 10.81 -15.73
N ASP A 385 14.40 9.59 -15.32
CA ASP A 385 13.01 9.11 -15.31
C ASP A 385 12.79 8.22 -14.07
N THR A 386 11.58 7.74 -13.85
CA THR A 386 11.21 6.99 -12.65
C THR A 386 10.21 5.91 -13.01
N CYS A 387 10.09 4.88 -12.17
CA CYS A 387 9.04 3.85 -12.34
C CYS A 387 7.61 4.39 -12.37
N ALA A 388 7.37 5.64 -11.95
CA ALA A 388 6.09 6.31 -12.18
C ALA A 388 5.77 6.47 -13.68
N ARG A 389 6.77 6.38 -14.59
CA ARG A 389 6.61 6.33 -16.05
C ARG A 389 5.69 5.20 -16.45
N VAL A 390 5.96 4.00 -15.97
CA VAL A 390 5.20 2.78 -16.28
C VAL A 390 3.98 2.59 -15.39
N CYS A 391 3.57 3.61 -14.61
CA CYS A 391 2.54 3.51 -13.58
C CYS A 391 1.49 4.61 -13.70
N HIS A 392 1.78 5.79 -13.15
CA HIS A 392 0.85 6.92 -13.02
C HIS A 392 1.26 8.18 -13.80
N SER A 393 2.15 8.09 -14.79
CA SER A 393 2.43 9.23 -15.67
C SER A 393 1.17 9.75 -16.38
N PRO A 394 0.20 8.91 -16.81
CA PRO A 394 -1.08 9.40 -17.34
C PRO A 394 -1.92 10.19 -16.33
N THR A 395 -1.84 9.86 -15.03
CA THR A 395 -2.45 10.68 -13.97
C THR A 395 -1.84 12.08 -13.95
N GLY A 396 -0.51 12.15 -14.01
CA GLY A 396 0.22 13.43 -14.06
C GLY A 396 -0.24 14.31 -15.21
N TYR A 397 -0.26 13.75 -16.40
CA TYR A 397 -0.72 14.45 -17.57
C TYR A 397 -2.21 14.83 -17.51
N GLY A 398 -3.09 13.86 -17.29
CA GLY A 398 -4.53 14.07 -17.35
C GLY A 398 -5.06 15.04 -16.30
N LEU A 399 -4.65 14.92 -15.03
CA LEU A 399 -5.05 15.86 -13.98
C LEU A 399 -4.36 17.21 -14.13
N GLY A 400 -3.12 17.24 -14.62
CA GLY A 400 -2.42 18.49 -14.97
C GLY A 400 -3.18 19.28 -16.04
N GLN A 401 -3.67 18.62 -17.09
CA GLN A 401 -4.46 19.25 -18.16
C GLN A 401 -5.84 19.76 -17.71
N THR A 402 -6.47 19.07 -16.76
CA THR A 402 -7.84 19.39 -16.30
C THR A 402 -7.88 20.28 -15.06
N PHE A 403 -7.18 19.90 -14.00
CA PHE A 403 -7.21 20.59 -12.69
C PHE A 403 -5.98 21.48 -12.44
N GLY A 404 -4.88 21.21 -13.15
CA GLY A 404 -3.62 21.96 -13.02
C GLY A 404 -2.64 21.37 -11.99
N THR A 405 -2.89 20.16 -11.50
CA THR A 405 -1.96 19.45 -10.60
C THR A 405 -2.10 17.94 -10.74
N SER A 406 -1.00 17.22 -10.48
CA SER A 406 -0.90 15.79 -10.66
C SER A 406 -1.06 15.03 -9.33
N ALA A 407 -2.22 15.16 -8.67
CA ALA A 407 -2.41 14.51 -7.37
C ALA A 407 -3.87 14.20 -7.07
N GLY A 408 -4.09 13.25 -6.14
CA GLY A 408 -5.39 12.99 -5.56
C GLY A 408 -5.96 14.23 -4.86
N THR A 409 -7.27 14.43 -4.98
CA THR A 409 -7.93 15.67 -4.52
C THR A 409 -8.35 15.61 -3.06
N GLN A 410 -8.29 14.43 -2.42
CA GLN A 410 -8.80 14.15 -1.08
C GLN A 410 -7.75 13.44 -0.22
N ASP A 411 -7.97 13.44 1.10
CA ASP A 411 -7.33 12.51 2.02
C ASP A 411 -8.14 11.20 2.14
N PHE A 412 -7.56 10.20 2.79
CA PHE A 412 -8.24 8.92 3.00
C PHE A 412 -9.41 9.02 4.00
N ASP A 413 -9.39 10.01 4.89
CA ASP A 413 -10.47 10.25 5.84
C ASP A 413 -11.76 10.68 5.15
N SER A 414 -11.64 11.34 4.02
CA SER A 414 -12.74 11.83 3.20
C SER A 414 -13.73 10.72 2.77
N VAL A 415 -13.27 9.46 2.64
CA VAL A 415 -14.17 8.33 2.30
C VAL A 415 -15.30 8.14 3.30
N GLU A 416 -15.14 8.58 4.56
CA GLU A 416 -16.16 8.47 5.60
C GLU A 416 -17.40 9.34 5.29
N HIS A 417 -17.26 10.33 4.42
CA HIS A 417 -18.31 11.25 3.98
C HIS A 417 -18.85 10.95 2.57
N THR A 418 -18.37 9.88 1.93
CA THR A 418 -18.75 9.51 0.57
C THR A 418 -20.08 8.73 0.58
N ASP A 419 -21.00 9.10 -0.30
CA ASP A 419 -22.29 8.41 -0.48
C ASP A 419 -22.26 7.43 -1.66
N VAL A 420 -21.51 7.76 -2.70
CA VAL A 420 -21.31 6.91 -3.88
C VAL A 420 -19.80 6.75 -4.14
N VAL A 421 -19.31 5.55 -3.94
CA VAL A 421 -17.93 5.19 -4.22
C VAL A 421 -17.85 4.57 -5.62
N VAL A 422 -17.02 5.13 -6.49
CA VAL A 422 -16.69 4.53 -7.79
C VAL A 422 -15.26 4.02 -7.73
N VAL A 423 -15.07 2.73 -8.01
CA VAL A 423 -13.75 2.10 -8.15
C VAL A 423 -13.59 1.68 -9.59
N ILE A 424 -12.62 2.26 -10.31
CA ILE A 424 -12.36 1.96 -11.72
C ILE A 424 -10.91 1.52 -11.93
N GLY A 425 -10.72 0.36 -12.55
CA GLY A 425 -9.40 -0.18 -12.87
C GLY A 425 -8.47 -0.31 -11.65
N ALA A 426 -9.04 -0.65 -10.50
CA ALA A 426 -8.32 -0.78 -9.23
C ALA A 426 -8.87 -1.95 -8.41
N ASN A 427 -7.98 -2.65 -7.71
CA ASN A 427 -8.34 -3.62 -6.68
C ASN A 427 -7.73 -3.19 -5.33
N PRO A 428 -8.37 -2.28 -4.60
CA PRO A 428 -7.80 -1.76 -3.36
C PRO A 428 -7.68 -2.83 -2.25
N THR A 429 -8.44 -3.91 -2.29
CA THR A 429 -8.30 -5.03 -1.31
C THR A 429 -6.93 -5.68 -1.39
N ASP A 430 -6.33 -5.75 -2.56
CA ASP A 430 -4.98 -6.29 -2.78
C ASP A 430 -3.91 -5.18 -2.80
N GLY A 431 -4.17 -4.09 -3.54
CA GLY A 431 -3.20 -3.01 -3.76
C GLY A 431 -3.06 -2.02 -2.61
N HIS A 432 -4.16 -1.70 -1.90
CA HIS A 432 -4.23 -0.70 -0.81
C HIS A 432 -5.08 -1.22 0.36
N PRO A 433 -4.72 -2.35 1.00
CA PRO A 433 -5.63 -3.11 1.87
C PRO A 433 -6.18 -2.31 3.05
N VAL A 434 -5.36 -1.46 3.66
CA VAL A 434 -5.76 -0.66 4.82
C VAL A 434 -6.78 0.42 4.43
N PHE A 435 -6.60 1.07 3.29
CA PHE A 435 -7.61 1.98 2.74
C PHE A 435 -8.89 1.22 2.35
N ALA A 436 -8.76 0.03 1.73
CA ALA A 436 -9.90 -0.81 1.38
C ALA A 436 -10.75 -1.20 2.60
N SER A 437 -10.15 -1.42 3.76
CA SER A 437 -10.88 -1.70 5.00
C SER A 437 -11.78 -0.52 5.42
N ARG A 438 -11.29 0.71 5.26
CA ARG A 438 -12.08 1.93 5.51
C ARG A 438 -13.21 2.10 4.49
N LEU A 439 -12.92 1.87 3.20
CA LEU A 439 -13.92 1.88 2.13
C LEU A 439 -15.00 0.83 2.39
N LYS A 440 -14.64 -0.41 2.73
CA LYS A 440 -15.59 -1.48 3.09
C LYS A 440 -16.45 -1.09 4.29
N LYS A 441 -15.87 -0.46 5.32
CA LYS A 441 -16.62 0.03 6.48
C LYS A 441 -17.66 1.07 6.06
N ARG A 442 -17.28 2.01 5.18
CA ARG A 442 -18.22 3.04 4.67
C ARG A 442 -19.34 2.43 3.82
N VAL A 443 -19.05 1.45 2.97
CA VAL A 443 -20.08 0.73 2.18
C VAL A 443 -21.06 0.00 3.10
N ARG A 444 -20.59 -0.70 4.13
CA ARG A 444 -21.47 -1.31 5.14
C ARG A 444 -22.30 -0.29 5.92
N ALA A 445 -21.82 0.93 6.08
CA ALA A 445 -22.56 2.03 6.69
C ALA A 445 -23.60 2.69 5.74
N GLY A 446 -23.77 2.19 4.50
CA GLY A 446 -24.83 2.57 3.59
C GLY A 446 -24.40 3.26 2.29
N ALA A 447 -23.14 3.61 2.12
CA ALA A 447 -22.65 4.12 0.83
C ALA A 447 -22.84 3.09 -0.28
N LYS A 448 -23.13 3.58 -1.49
CA LYS A 448 -23.28 2.74 -2.69
C LYS A 448 -21.93 2.57 -3.37
N LEU A 449 -21.71 1.41 -3.97
CA LEU A 449 -20.47 1.07 -4.64
C LEU A 449 -20.72 0.74 -6.10
N ILE A 450 -19.95 1.38 -6.99
CA ILE A 450 -19.88 1.07 -8.42
C ILE A 450 -18.47 0.56 -8.70
N VAL A 451 -18.35 -0.62 -9.29
CA VAL A 451 -17.08 -1.20 -9.70
C VAL A 451 -17.02 -1.28 -11.22
N ILE A 452 -15.98 -0.70 -11.81
CA ILE A 452 -15.71 -0.72 -13.26
C ILE A 452 -14.37 -1.44 -13.44
N ASP A 453 -14.43 -2.74 -13.70
CA ASP A 453 -13.26 -3.60 -13.82
C ASP A 453 -13.61 -4.85 -14.62
N PRO A 454 -12.77 -5.32 -15.55
CA PRO A 454 -13.02 -6.54 -16.32
C PRO A 454 -13.07 -7.80 -15.45
N ARG A 455 -12.50 -7.73 -14.26
CA ARG A 455 -12.39 -8.84 -13.33
C ARG A 455 -13.36 -8.64 -12.15
N ARG A 456 -13.99 -9.72 -11.71
CA ARG A 456 -14.82 -9.71 -10.50
C ARG A 456 -13.92 -9.68 -9.25
N ILE A 457 -13.49 -8.48 -8.87
CA ILE A 457 -12.71 -8.24 -7.65
C ILE A 457 -13.58 -8.42 -6.40
N ASP A 458 -12.96 -8.57 -5.22
CA ASP A 458 -13.68 -8.83 -3.97
C ASP A 458 -14.70 -7.75 -3.59
N LEU A 459 -14.49 -6.50 -4.02
CA LEU A 459 -15.44 -5.42 -3.82
C LEU A 459 -16.75 -5.59 -4.61
N VAL A 460 -16.79 -6.42 -5.65
CA VAL A 460 -18.02 -6.69 -6.41
C VAL A 460 -19.00 -7.46 -5.54
N LYS A 461 -18.55 -8.53 -4.90
CA LYS A 461 -19.39 -9.32 -4.01
C LYS A 461 -18.57 -10.19 -3.05
N THR A 462 -18.82 -10.01 -1.77
CA THR A 462 -18.44 -10.93 -0.69
C THR A 462 -19.66 -11.15 0.20
N PRO A 463 -19.62 -12.03 1.22
CA PRO A 463 -20.73 -12.17 2.18
C PRO A 463 -21.15 -10.86 2.86
N HIS A 464 -20.26 -9.88 2.94
CA HIS A 464 -20.44 -8.65 3.73
C HIS A 464 -20.49 -7.37 2.89
N ILE A 465 -20.21 -7.46 1.60
CA ILE A 465 -20.19 -6.33 0.66
C ILE A 465 -20.77 -6.78 -0.68
N ALA A 466 -21.60 -5.92 -1.27
CA ALA A 466 -22.04 -6.06 -2.64
C ALA A 466 -22.00 -4.69 -3.33
N ALA A 467 -21.40 -4.63 -4.51
CA ALA A 467 -21.48 -3.47 -5.37
C ALA A 467 -22.96 -3.27 -5.82
N ALA A 468 -23.40 -2.03 -5.88
CA ALA A 468 -24.70 -1.68 -6.48
C ALA A 468 -24.67 -1.97 -7.98
N HIS A 469 -23.53 -1.67 -8.62
CA HIS A 469 -23.32 -1.94 -10.04
C HIS A 469 -21.89 -2.47 -10.28
N HIS A 470 -21.78 -3.48 -11.14
CA HIS A 470 -20.51 -3.96 -11.69
C HIS A 470 -20.55 -3.81 -13.20
N LEU A 471 -19.62 -3.03 -13.75
CA LEU A 471 -19.47 -2.80 -15.18
C LEU A 471 -18.21 -3.54 -15.66
N PRO A 472 -18.33 -4.83 -16.07
CA PRO A 472 -17.20 -5.66 -16.47
C PRO A 472 -16.77 -5.34 -17.91
N LEU A 473 -16.13 -4.20 -18.10
CA LEU A 473 -15.73 -3.72 -19.40
C LEU A 473 -14.69 -4.62 -20.07
N ARG A 474 -14.71 -4.68 -21.40
CA ARG A 474 -13.65 -5.30 -22.18
C ARG A 474 -12.35 -4.49 -22.00
N PRO A 475 -11.20 -5.11 -21.69
CA PRO A 475 -9.92 -4.42 -21.63
C PRO A 475 -9.66 -3.53 -22.86
N GLY A 476 -9.17 -2.31 -22.65
CA GLY A 476 -8.92 -1.32 -23.72
C GLY A 476 -10.12 -0.40 -24.05
N THR A 477 -11.25 -0.51 -23.36
CA THR A 477 -12.47 0.27 -23.66
C THR A 477 -12.84 1.30 -22.59
N ASN A 478 -11.92 1.65 -21.71
CA ASN A 478 -12.16 2.58 -20.59
C ASN A 478 -12.73 3.93 -21.06
N VAL A 479 -12.14 4.54 -22.08
CA VAL A 479 -12.60 5.84 -22.63
C VAL A 479 -14.05 5.76 -23.08
N ALA A 480 -14.44 4.67 -23.76
CA ALA A 480 -15.81 4.49 -24.22
C ALA A 480 -16.80 4.36 -23.05
N VAL A 481 -16.44 3.62 -21.99
CA VAL A 481 -17.30 3.48 -20.78
C VAL A 481 -17.43 4.82 -20.05
N VAL A 482 -16.33 5.52 -19.82
CA VAL A 482 -16.33 6.83 -19.13
C VAL A 482 -17.12 7.87 -19.95
N SER A 483 -16.96 7.87 -21.27
CA SER A 483 -17.71 8.73 -22.18
C SER A 483 -19.22 8.40 -22.18
N ALA A 484 -19.58 7.11 -22.12
CA ALA A 484 -20.99 6.72 -22.03
C ALA A 484 -21.63 7.15 -20.70
N ILE A 485 -20.91 7.12 -19.58
CA ILE A 485 -21.35 7.67 -18.31
C ILE A 485 -21.57 9.20 -18.44
N ALA A 486 -20.62 9.92 -19.01
CA ALA A 486 -20.73 11.36 -19.25
C ALA A 486 -21.90 11.71 -20.20
N HIS A 487 -22.09 10.91 -21.26
CA HIS A 487 -23.24 11.07 -22.18
C HIS A 487 -24.57 11.01 -21.43
N VAL A 488 -24.77 10.03 -20.53
CA VAL A 488 -25.99 9.93 -19.74
C VAL A 488 -26.16 11.16 -18.85
N ILE A 489 -25.11 11.58 -18.15
CA ILE A 489 -25.16 12.75 -17.25
C ILE A 489 -25.57 14.01 -18.00
N VAL A 490 -25.00 14.27 -19.17
CA VAL A 490 -25.28 15.47 -19.96
C VAL A 490 -26.65 15.40 -20.64
N THR A 491 -26.96 14.30 -21.32
CA THR A 491 -28.21 14.19 -22.10
C THR A 491 -29.44 14.05 -21.24
N GLU A 492 -29.33 13.53 -20.00
CA GLU A 492 -30.42 13.47 -19.06
C GLU A 492 -30.50 14.70 -18.12
N GLY A 493 -29.63 15.69 -18.28
CA GLY A 493 -29.64 16.92 -17.49
C GLY A 493 -29.25 16.73 -16.02
N LEU A 494 -28.40 15.76 -15.71
CA LEU A 494 -27.99 15.39 -14.35
C LEU A 494 -26.73 16.14 -13.87
N MET A 495 -26.23 17.09 -14.65
CA MET A 495 -25.03 17.86 -14.36
C MET A 495 -25.32 19.00 -13.34
N ASP A 496 -24.29 19.38 -12.59
CA ASP A 496 -24.31 20.58 -11.73
C ASP A 496 -23.85 21.82 -12.55
N GLU A 497 -24.79 22.41 -13.27
CA GLU A 497 -24.53 23.59 -14.12
C GLU A 497 -24.04 24.80 -13.30
N ALA A 498 -24.50 24.96 -12.05
CA ALA A 498 -24.08 26.06 -11.20
C ALA A 498 -22.61 25.95 -10.84
N PHE A 499 -22.15 24.75 -10.49
CA PHE A 499 -20.74 24.47 -10.26
C PHE A 499 -19.90 24.70 -11.53
N ILE A 500 -20.33 24.18 -12.66
CA ILE A 500 -19.61 24.31 -13.94
C ILE A 500 -19.41 25.77 -14.28
N ARG A 501 -20.47 26.60 -14.24
CA ARG A 501 -20.38 28.04 -14.52
C ARG A 501 -19.45 28.78 -13.56
N ALA A 502 -19.49 28.43 -12.27
CA ALA A 502 -18.67 29.10 -11.26
C ALA A 502 -17.19 28.70 -11.36
N ARG A 503 -16.90 27.41 -11.61
CA ARG A 503 -15.59 26.80 -11.36
C ARG A 503 -14.82 26.36 -12.62
N CYS A 504 -15.51 26.19 -13.76
CA CYS A 504 -14.92 25.65 -14.98
C CYS A 504 -14.91 26.69 -16.10
N ASP A 505 -14.16 26.42 -17.16
CA ASP A 505 -14.21 27.15 -18.43
C ASP A 505 -15.52 26.80 -19.14
N TRP A 506 -16.35 27.81 -19.34
CA TRP A 506 -17.69 27.61 -19.89
C TRP A 506 -17.68 27.27 -21.39
N ASP A 507 -16.80 27.89 -22.15
CA ASP A 507 -16.73 27.68 -23.60
C ASP A 507 -16.19 26.27 -23.90
N GLU A 508 -15.18 25.83 -23.16
CA GLU A 508 -14.68 24.44 -23.23
C GLU A 508 -15.74 23.43 -22.82
N PHE A 509 -16.52 23.75 -21.77
CA PHE A 509 -17.64 22.89 -21.38
C PHE A 509 -18.70 22.77 -22.49
N GLN A 510 -19.09 23.87 -23.13
CA GLN A 510 -20.09 23.84 -24.22
C GLN A 510 -19.60 22.95 -25.37
N HIS A 511 -18.33 23.09 -25.77
CA HIS A 511 -17.74 22.24 -26.80
C HIS A 511 -17.71 20.76 -26.40
N TYR A 512 -17.36 20.47 -25.15
CA TYR A 512 -17.40 19.11 -24.60
C TYR A 512 -18.82 18.56 -24.55
N ALA A 513 -19.79 19.35 -24.11
CA ALA A 513 -21.20 18.94 -24.01
C ALA A 513 -21.78 18.61 -25.40
N GLU A 514 -21.44 19.37 -26.44
CA GLU A 514 -21.82 19.07 -27.84
C GLU A 514 -21.20 17.73 -28.28
N PHE A 515 -19.92 17.53 -28.05
CA PHE A 515 -19.20 16.29 -28.37
C PHE A 515 -19.82 15.08 -27.70
N ILE A 516 -20.02 15.15 -26.37
CA ILE A 516 -20.46 13.99 -25.59
C ILE A 516 -21.94 13.68 -25.78
N SER A 517 -22.76 14.65 -26.20
CA SER A 517 -24.19 14.45 -26.51
C SER A 517 -24.41 13.65 -27.79
N ASN A 518 -23.41 13.45 -28.61
CA ASN A 518 -23.54 12.65 -29.84
C ASN A 518 -23.97 11.22 -29.49
N PRO A 519 -25.04 10.67 -30.14
CA PRO A 519 -25.56 9.32 -29.86
C PRO A 519 -24.54 8.19 -29.95
N ARG A 520 -23.42 8.38 -30.66
CA ARG A 520 -22.32 7.39 -30.71
C ARG A 520 -21.71 7.10 -29.35
N HIS A 521 -21.86 8.00 -28.37
CA HIS A 521 -21.37 7.83 -27.00
C HIS A 521 -22.42 7.23 -26.07
N SER A 522 -23.65 6.95 -26.54
CA SER A 522 -24.68 6.36 -25.70
C SER A 522 -24.31 4.98 -25.22
N PRO A 523 -24.82 4.55 -24.04
CA PRO A 523 -24.61 3.20 -23.55
C PRO A 523 -24.97 2.12 -24.58
N GLU A 524 -26.05 2.33 -25.33
CA GLU A 524 -26.54 1.42 -26.36
C GLU A 524 -25.56 1.31 -27.53
N ALA A 525 -25.03 2.45 -28.02
CA ALA A 525 -24.09 2.47 -29.12
C ALA A 525 -22.71 1.87 -28.76
N THR A 526 -22.31 2.01 -27.48
CA THR A 526 -21.01 1.54 -27.00
C THR A 526 -21.02 0.10 -26.47
N SER A 527 -22.19 -0.49 -26.24
CA SER A 527 -22.36 -1.81 -25.63
C SER A 527 -21.60 -2.94 -26.35
N MET A 528 -21.69 -2.99 -27.69
CA MET A 528 -20.98 -4.01 -28.49
C MET A 528 -19.45 -3.90 -28.37
N LEU A 529 -18.94 -2.69 -28.20
CA LEU A 529 -17.52 -2.40 -28.03
C LEU A 529 -17.05 -2.76 -26.61
N THR A 530 -17.77 -2.27 -25.62
CA THR A 530 -17.38 -2.34 -24.21
C THR A 530 -17.71 -3.67 -23.54
N GLY A 531 -18.73 -4.37 -24.05
CA GLY A 531 -19.29 -5.56 -23.39
C GLY A 531 -20.16 -5.25 -22.17
N VAL A 532 -20.41 -3.98 -21.87
CA VAL A 532 -21.20 -3.55 -20.72
C VAL A 532 -22.67 -3.45 -21.10
N ASP A 533 -23.55 -3.96 -20.22
CA ASP A 533 -25.01 -3.82 -20.39
C ASP A 533 -25.43 -2.34 -20.34
N PRO A 534 -26.17 -1.85 -21.34
CA PRO A 534 -26.56 -0.43 -21.40
C PRO A 534 -27.42 0.02 -20.22
N ALA A 535 -28.30 -0.84 -19.70
CA ALA A 535 -29.19 -0.51 -18.58
C ALA A 535 -28.37 -0.38 -17.28
N GLU A 536 -27.44 -1.28 -17.03
CA GLU A 536 -26.52 -1.22 -15.90
C GLU A 536 -25.63 0.03 -15.94
N LEU A 537 -25.06 0.34 -17.12
CA LEU A 537 -24.23 1.54 -17.27
C LEU A 537 -25.04 2.81 -17.00
N ARG A 538 -26.24 2.90 -17.53
CA ARG A 538 -27.15 4.03 -17.33
C ARG A 538 -27.56 4.19 -15.87
N ALA A 539 -27.86 3.08 -15.18
CA ALA A 539 -28.18 3.08 -13.76
C ALA A 539 -26.97 3.54 -12.90
N ALA A 540 -25.78 3.06 -13.22
CA ALA A 540 -24.55 3.48 -12.56
C ALA A 540 -24.25 4.97 -12.76
N ALA A 541 -24.42 5.49 -13.99
CA ALA A 541 -24.25 6.91 -14.31
C ALA A 541 -25.19 7.80 -13.51
N ARG A 542 -26.48 7.45 -13.47
CA ARG A 542 -27.49 8.15 -12.67
C ARG A 542 -27.18 8.12 -11.19
N LEU A 543 -26.77 6.96 -10.66
CA LEU A 543 -26.39 6.81 -9.26
C LEU A 543 -25.20 7.71 -8.90
N TYR A 544 -24.15 7.75 -9.73
CA TYR A 544 -23.02 8.62 -9.50
C TYR A 544 -23.39 10.11 -9.51
N ALA A 545 -24.24 10.51 -10.46
CA ALA A 545 -24.62 11.92 -10.62
C ALA A 545 -25.60 12.43 -9.54
N THR A 546 -26.48 11.57 -8.99
CA THR A 546 -27.58 11.99 -8.12
C THR A 546 -27.57 11.39 -6.72
N GLY A 547 -26.65 10.48 -6.44
CA GLY A 547 -26.60 9.71 -5.19
C GLY A 547 -25.98 10.44 -3.99
N GLY A 548 -25.64 11.72 -4.11
CA GLY A 548 -24.98 12.51 -3.08
C GLY A 548 -23.48 12.75 -3.36
N ASN A 549 -22.65 12.67 -2.33
CA ASN A 549 -21.19 12.85 -2.48
C ASN A 549 -20.57 11.68 -3.24
N GLY A 550 -20.11 11.93 -4.46
CA GLY A 550 -19.47 10.94 -5.33
C GLY A 550 -17.94 11.05 -5.33
N ALA A 551 -17.25 9.97 -4.98
CA ALA A 551 -15.78 9.91 -5.06
C ALA A 551 -15.33 8.80 -6.00
N ILE A 552 -14.38 9.12 -6.90
CA ILE A 552 -13.79 8.17 -7.85
C ILE A 552 -12.39 7.80 -7.35
N TYR A 553 -12.16 6.51 -7.19
CA TYR A 553 -10.87 5.91 -6.90
C TYR A 553 -10.44 5.06 -8.08
N TYR A 554 -9.26 5.32 -8.63
CA TYR A 554 -8.79 4.58 -9.79
C TYR A 554 -7.32 4.13 -9.64
N GLY A 555 -6.97 3.10 -10.38
CA GLY A 555 -5.64 2.50 -10.35
C GLY A 555 -5.04 2.30 -11.72
N LEU A 556 -4.12 1.36 -11.82
CA LEU A 556 -3.34 1.04 -13.01
C LEU A 556 -4.20 0.51 -14.18
N GLY A 557 -5.37 -0.06 -13.89
CA GLY A 557 -6.35 -0.44 -14.90
C GLY A 557 -6.97 0.76 -15.66
N VAL A 558 -6.67 2.00 -15.23
CA VAL A 558 -6.97 3.23 -15.96
C VAL A 558 -5.74 3.75 -16.69
N THR A 559 -4.58 3.74 -16.05
CA THR A 559 -3.39 4.44 -16.54
C THR A 559 -2.54 3.61 -17.51
N GLU A 560 -2.49 2.29 -17.33
CA GLU A 560 -1.65 1.39 -18.13
C GLU A 560 -2.38 0.92 -19.41
N HIS A 561 -2.82 1.89 -20.20
CA HIS A 561 -3.48 1.74 -21.50
C HIS A 561 -2.93 2.73 -22.52
N SER A 562 -3.07 2.44 -23.81
CA SER A 562 -2.72 3.37 -24.91
C SER A 562 -3.46 4.72 -24.82
N GLN A 563 -4.62 4.74 -24.14
CA GLN A 563 -5.40 5.94 -23.83
C GLN A 563 -5.53 6.21 -22.33
N GLY A 564 -4.50 5.91 -21.54
CA GLY A 564 -4.50 6.14 -20.09
C GLY A 564 -4.74 7.61 -19.74
N SER A 565 -4.02 8.52 -20.37
CA SER A 565 -4.17 9.98 -20.21
C SER A 565 -5.56 10.47 -20.58
N THR A 566 -6.13 9.96 -21.67
CA THR A 566 -7.50 10.30 -22.10
C THR A 566 -8.54 9.80 -21.09
N THR A 567 -8.36 8.60 -20.54
CA THR A 567 -9.26 8.07 -19.49
C THR A 567 -9.23 8.93 -18.23
N VAL A 568 -8.05 9.35 -17.77
CA VAL A 568 -7.90 10.23 -16.60
C VAL A 568 -8.60 11.57 -16.84
N MET A 569 -8.45 12.19 -18.02
CA MET A 569 -9.18 13.41 -18.38
C MET A 569 -10.70 13.19 -18.38
N GLY A 570 -11.17 12.06 -18.90
CA GLY A 570 -12.59 11.68 -18.85
C GLY A 570 -13.11 11.54 -17.41
N ILE A 571 -12.35 10.93 -16.51
CA ILE A 571 -12.69 10.82 -15.07
C ILE A 571 -12.78 12.21 -14.43
N ALA A 572 -11.83 13.10 -14.75
CA ALA A 572 -11.87 14.49 -14.28
C ALA A 572 -13.09 15.23 -14.80
N ASN A 573 -13.47 15.03 -16.07
CA ASN A 573 -14.69 15.58 -16.64
C ASN A 573 -15.96 15.12 -15.88
N LEU A 574 -16.04 13.82 -15.50
CA LEU A 574 -17.17 13.29 -14.70
C LEU A 574 -17.30 14.03 -13.35
N ALA A 575 -16.19 14.24 -12.66
CA ALA A 575 -16.21 14.94 -11.38
C ALA A 575 -16.60 16.42 -11.51
N MET A 576 -16.14 17.10 -12.57
CA MET A 576 -16.54 18.48 -12.86
C MET A 576 -18.02 18.59 -13.29
N LEU A 577 -18.52 17.64 -14.10
CA LEU A 577 -19.94 17.61 -14.51
C LEU A 577 -20.89 17.55 -13.31
N THR A 578 -20.51 16.84 -12.27
CA THR A 578 -21.36 16.58 -11.10
C THR A 578 -21.01 17.43 -9.88
N GLY A 579 -20.07 18.37 -10.01
CA GLY A 579 -19.59 19.19 -8.90
C GLY A 579 -18.93 18.40 -7.76
N ASN A 580 -18.47 17.18 -8.02
CA ASN A 580 -17.85 16.29 -7.03
C ASN A 580 -16.38 16.60 -6.79
N ILE A 581 -16.06 17.88 -6.49
CA ILE A 581 -14.69 18.37 -6.22
C ILE A 581 -14.74 19.42 -5.09
N GLY A 582 -13.71 19.45 -4.26
CA GLY A 582 -13.43 20.54 -3.33
C GLY A 582 -14.21 20.52 -2.01
N ARG A 583 -14.79 19.38 -1.64
CA ARG A 583 -15.44 19.18 -0.34
C ARG A 583 -15.19 17.75 0.18
N PRO A 584 -15.40 17.46 1.48
CA PRO A 584 -15.28 16.10 2.01
C PRO A 584 -16.23 15.11 1.30
N GLY A 585 -15.76 13.89 1.06
CA GLY A 585 -16.55 12.81 0.52
C GLY A 585 -16.67 12.75 -1.01
N VAL A 586 -15.98 13.66 -1.73
CA VAL A 586 -15.98 13.69 -3.19
C VAL A 586 -14.56 13.64 -3.75
N GLY A 587 -14.39 13.66 -5.07
CA GLY A 587 -13.12 13.90 -5.72
C GLY A 587 -12.63 12.81 -6.66
N VAL A 588 -11.43 13.05 -7.20
CA VAL A 588 -10.70 12.19 -8.12
C VAL A 588 -9.41 11.73 -7.44
N ASN A 589 -9.33 10.45 -7.14
CA ASN A 589 -8.35 9.91 -6.21
C ASN A 589 -7.57 8.75 -6.84
N PRO A 590 -6.40 9.02 -7.47
CA PRO A 590 -5.53 7.96 -7.95
C PRO A 590 -4.95 7.16 -6.77
N LEU A 591 -5.19 5.86 -6.77
CA LEU A 591 -4.59 4.93 -5.82
C LEU A 591 -3.17 4.59 -6.30
N ARG A 592 -2.23 5.51 -6.10
CA ARG A 592 -0.83 5.32 -6.49
C ARG A 592 -0.23 4.12 -5.79
N GLY A 593 0.50 3.28 -6.57
CA GLY A 593 0.90 1.95 -6.12
C GLY A 593 1.94 1.96 -5.01
N GLN A 594 3.15 2.44 -5.30
CA GLN A 594 4.29 2.37 -4.38
C GLN A 594 4.19 3.41 -3.25
N ASN A 595 4.96 3.17 -2.19
CA ASN A 595 5.01 4.00 -0.98
C ASN A 595 5.41 5.46 -1.21
N ASN A 596 6.20 5.73 -2.24
CA ASN A 596 6.66 7.08 -2.60
C ASN A 596 6.48 7.43 -4.08
N VAL A 597 5.53 6.81 -4.79
CA VAL A 597 5.31 7.16 -6.21
C VAL A 597 4.79 8.59 -6.38
N GLN A 598 4.02 9.11 -5.43
CA GLN A 598 3.66 10.52 -5.41
C GLN A 598 4.90 11.38 -5.24
N GLY A 599 5.73 11.08 -4.23
CA GLY A 599 6.94 11.85 -3.93
C GLY A 599 7.99 11.79 -5.03
N SER A 600 8.17 10.66 -5.72
CA SER A 600 9.11 10.61 -6.84
C SER A 600 8.70 11.55 -7.99
N CYS A 601 7.40 11.71 -8.22
CA CYS A 601 6.88 12.72 -9.15
C CYS A 601 7.07 14.15 -8.59
N ASP A 602 6.76 14.36 -7.30
CA ASP A 602 6.90 15.66 -6.63
C ASP A 602 8.34 16.19 -6.71
N MET A 603 9.33 15.28 -6.65
CA MET A 603 10.77 15.58 -6.68
C MET A 603 11.32 15.81 -8.10
N GLY A 604 10.49 15.85 -9.13
CA GLY A 604 10.91 16.17 -10.49
C GLY A 604 11.72 15.09 -11.18
N SER A 605 11.41 13.82 -10.96
CA SER A 605 12.11 12.69 -11.56
C SER A 605 11.79 12.48 -13.05
N PHE A 606 10.79 13.15 -13.60
CA PHE A 606 10.49 13.08 -15.03
C PHE A 606 11.43 13.95 -15.86
N PRO A 607 11.77 13.53 -17.11
CA PRO A 607 12.77 14.22 -17.92
C PRO A 607 12.36 15.64 -18.34
N HIS A 608 11.08 15.97 -18.27
CA HIS A 608 10.53 17.28 -18.65
C HIS A 608 10.16 18.16 -17.45
N GLU A 609 10.28 17.66 -16.21
CA GLU A 609 9.83 18.35 -14.98
C GLU A 609 10.95 18.48 -13.96
N LEU A 610 11.02 19.66 -13.35
CA LEU A 610 11.76 19.97 -12.13
C LEU A 610 10.83 19.77 -10.91
N PRO A 611 11.34 19.69 -9.68
CA PRO A 611 10.53 19.53 -8.48
C PRO A 611 9.31 20.46 -8.43
N GLY A 612 8.15 19.93 -8.02
CA GLY A 612 6.88 20.63 -7.98
C GLY A 612 6.15 20.72 -9.32
N TYR A 613 6.35 19.77 -10.24
CA TYR A 613 5.66 19.66 -11.55
C TYR A 613 5.91 20.86 -12.47
N ARG A 614 7.10 21.46 -12.40
CA ARG A 614 7.45 22.65 -13.17
C ARG A 614 8.32 22.28 -14.36
N HIS A 615 7.88 22.68 -15.56
CA HIS A 615 8.51 22.26 -16.82
C HIS A 615 9.91 22.85 -17.00
N VAL A 616 10.89 22.03 -17.42
CA VAL A 616 12.30 22.46 -17.65
C VAL A 616 12.46 23.54 -18.71
N LYS A 617 11.48 23.73 -19.63
CA LYS A 617 11.50 24.81 -20.61
C LYS A 617 11.23 26.20 -20.03
N GLY A 618 10.66 26.31 -18.81
CA GLY A 618 10.41 27.58 -18.14
C GLY A 618 11.73 28.21 -17.66
N PRO A 619 12.19 29.34 -18.21
CA PRO A 619 13.47 29.92 -17.83
C PRO A 619 13.48 30.42 -16.37
N GLU A 620 12.37 30.95 -15.88
CA GLU A 620 12.22 31.38 -14.48
C GLU A 620 12.27 30.19 -13.50
N VAL A 621 11.77 29.04 -13.91
CA VAL A 621 11.83 27.81 -13.10
C VAL A 621 13.25 27.28 -13.04
N ARG A 622 13.95 27.19 -14.20
CA ARG A 622 15.35 26.77 -14.22
C ARG A 622 16.23 27.68 -13.37
N ALA A 623 16.05 29.00 -13.46
CA ALA A 623 16.85 29.97 -12.71
C ALA A 623 16.88 29.70 -11.20
N ILE A 624 15.77 29.24 -10.61
CA ILE A 624 15.70 28.86 -9.18
C ILE A 624 16.67 27.73 -8.87
N PHE A 625 16.68 26.68 -9.69
CA PHE A 625 17.53 25.50 -9.46
C PHE A 625 18.97 25.76 -9.92
N GLU A 626 19.18 26.55 -10.97
CA GLU A 626 20.53 26.97 -11.43
C GLU A 626 21.24 27.77 -10.35
N GLU A 627 20.53 28.68 -9.68
CA GLU A 627 21.04 29.42 -8.52
C GLU A 627 21.35 28.50 -7.34
N ALA A 628 20.37 27.61 -6.97
CA ALA A 628 20.52 26.72 -5.82
C ALA A 628 21.63 25.67 -6.01
N TRP A 629 21.85 25.20 -7.24
CA TRP A 629 22.83 24.14 -7.54
C TRP A 629 24.16 24.66 -8.09
N GLY A 630 24.21 25.91 -8.49
CA GLY A 630 25.42 26.53 -9.06
C GLY A 630 25.79 25.99 -10.45
N VAL A 631 24.80 25.57 -11.25
CA VAL A 631 24.99 24.95 -12.57
C VAL A 631 24.02 25.53 -13.59
N GLN A 632 24.28 25.28 -14.89
CA GLN A 632 23.31 25.54 -15.94
C GLN A 632 22.53 24.25 -16.26
N ILE A 633 21.20 24.33 -16.36
CA ILE A 633 20.30 23.23 -16.65
C ILE A 633 19.91 23.25 -18.12
N ASP A 634 19.97 22.08 -18.80
CA ASP A 634 19.50 21.93 -20.19
C ASP A 634 18.01 22.31 -20.26
N ALA A 635 17.64 23.16 -21.19
CA ALA A 635 16.26 23.59 -21.40
C ALA A 635 15.39 22.54 -22.10
N GLU A 636 16.01 21.55 -22.75
CA GLU A 636 15.28 20.52 -23.49
C GLU A 636 15.03 19.31 -22.58
N PRO A 637 13.82 18.74 -22.65
CA PRO A 637 13.51 17.47 -21.96
C PRO A 637 14.49 16.36 -22.35
N GLY A 638 14.82 15.51 -21.41
CA GLY A 638 15.64 14.32 -21.64
C GLY A 638 14.81 13.13 -22.18
N LEU A 639 15.47 11.97 -22.22
CA LEU A 639 14.88 10.70 -22.64
C LEU A 639 14.01 10.11 -21.51
N ARG A 640 12.89 9.51 -21.89
CA ARG A 640 12.06 8.64 -21.03
C ARG A 640 12.68 7.24 -20.99
N ILE A 641 12.33 6.40 -20.01
CA ILE A 641 12.87 5.03 -19.90
C ILE A 641 12.78 4.26 -21.22
N PRO A 642 11.63 4.15 -21.91
CA PRO A 642 11.58 3.44 -23.19
C PRO A 642 12.54 4.01 -24.23
N ASN A 643 12.63 5.35 -24.32
CA ASN A 643 13.51 6.01 -25.26
C ASN A 643 15.01 5.88 -24.90
N MET A 644 15.35 5.71 -23.60
CA MET A 644 16.74 5.38 -23.21
C MET A 644 17.13 3.99 -23.74
N LEU A 645 16.21 3.02 -23.68
CA LEU A 645 16.44 1.67 -24.21
C LEU A 645 16.55 1.67 -25.75
N ASP A 646 15.67 2.39 -26.46
CA ASP A 646 15.75 2.59 -27.90
C ASP A 646 17.11 3.19 -28.31
N ALA A 647 17.48 4.29 -27.63
CA ALA A 647 18.74 4.98 -27.87
C ALA A 647 19.98 4.12 -27.54
N ALA A 648 19.85 3.19 -26.58
CA ALA A 648 20.91 2.24 -26.28
C ALA A 648 21.09 1.22 -27.40
N VAL A 649 20.01 0.66 -27.94
CA VAL A 649 20.04 -0.24 -29.10
C VAL A 649 20.62 0.49 -30.31
N ASP A 650 20.26 1.75 -30.52
CA ASP A 650 20.80 2.61 -31.57
C ASP A 650 22.27 3.04 -31.34
N GLY A 651 22.82 2.77 -30.18
CA GLY A 651 24.23 3.05 -29.83
C GLY A 651 24.50 4.50 -29.40
N THR A 652 23.50 5.31 -29.13
CA THR A 652 23.63 6.71 -28.72
C THR A 652 23.54 6.92 -27.20
N PHE A 653 22.91 5.97 -26.47
CA PHE A 653 22.84 5.95 -24.99
C PHE A 653 23.70 4.81 -24.47
N LYS A 654 24.65 5.10 -23.58
CA LYS A 654 25.76 4.22 -23.24
C LYS A 654 25.93 3.91 -21.75
N GLY A 655 25.36 4.74 -20.88
CA GLY A 655 25.50 4.57 -19.44
C GLY A 655 24.27 4.87 -18.66
N LEU A 656 23.98 4.03 -17.65
CA LEU A 656 22.80 4.12 -16.81
C LEU A 656 23.16 3.94 -15.33
N TYR A 657 22.65 4.84 -14.48
CA TYR A 657 22.55 4.61 -13.04
C TYR A 657 21.09 4.32 -12.68
N CYS A 658 20.83 3.11 -12.20
CA CYS A 658 19.50 2.61 -11.86
C CYS A 658 19.43 2.35 -10.36
N GLN A 659 18.64 3.16 -9.64
CA GLN A 659 18.49 3.04 -8.19
C GLN A 659 17.14 2.40 -7.84
N GLY A 660 17.19 1.26 -7.11
CA GLY A 660 16.02 0.64 -6.49
C GLY A 660 14.94 0.15 -7.44
N GLU A 661 15.30 -0.13 -8.70
CA GLU A 661 14.39 -0.59 -9.76
C GLU A 661 14.92 -1.85 -10.44
N ASP A 662 13.99 -2.73 -10.80
CA ASP A 662 14.27 -3.92 -11.63
C ASP A 662 13.54 -3.79 -12.98
N ILE A 663 14.09 -2.96 -13.86
CA ILE A 663 13.46 -2.61 -15.13
C ILE A 663 13.37 -3.81 -16.09
N LEU A 664 14.25 -4.80 -15.96
CA LEU A 664 14.16 -6.00 -16.80
C LEU A 664 12.91 -6.82 -16.52
N GLN A 665 12.49 -6.90 -15.24
CA GLN A 665 11.28 -7.62 -14.86
C GLN A 665 10.03 -6.72 -14.94
N SER A 666 10.16 -5.41 -14.69
CA SER A 666 9.01 -4.51 -14.60
C SER A 666 8.55 -3.94 -15.95
N ASP A 667 9.45 -3.67 -16.89
CA ASP A 667 9.13 -2.97 -18.12
C ASP A 667 8.60 -3.92 -19.22
N PRO A 668 7.82 -3.44 -20.17
CA PRO A 668 7.23 -4.27 -21.22
C PRO A 668 8.29 -4.75 -22.23
N ASP A 669 7.96 -5.79 -22.99
CA ASP A 669 8.87 -6.39 -23.97
C ASP A 669 10.26 -6.68 -23.39
N THR A 670 10.30 -7.63 -22.47
CA THR A 670 11.54 -8.02 -21.75
C THR A 670 12.73 -8.24 -22.69
N LYS A 671 12.49 -8.71 -23.93
CA LYS A 671 13.56 -8.94 -24.91
C LYS A 671 14.18 -7.64 -25.38
N HIS A 672 13.36 -6.61 -25.62
CA HIS A 672 13.83 -5.28 -25.98
C HIS A 672 14.60 -4.61 -24.84
N VAL A 673 14.08 -4.72 -23.61
CA VAL A 673 14.77 -4.21 -22.40
C VAL A 673 16.14 -4.88 -22.24
N ALA A 674 16.21 -6.21 -22.37
CA ALA A 674 17.47 -6.96 -22.33
C ALA A 674 18.47 -6.50 -23.40
N ALA A 675 18.00 -6.29 -24.63
CA ALA A 675 18.82 -5.79 -25.73
C ALA A 675 19.37 -4.38 -25.46
N GLY A 676 18.53 -3.47 -24.94
CA GLY A 676 18.93 -2.12 -24.53
C GLY A 676 19.99 -2.12 -23.44
N LEU A 677 19.77 -2.90 -22.38
CA LEU A 677 20.74 -3.03 -21.28
C LEU A 677 22.06 -3.65 -21.73
N ALA A 678 22.01 -4.68 -22.57
CA ALA A 678 23.21 -5.34 -23.11
C ALA A 678 24.02 -4.43 -24.06
N ALA A 679 23.40 -3.44 -24.71
CA ALA A 679 24.05 -2.48 -25.61
C ALA A 679 24.76 -1.34 -24.88
N MET A 680 24.55 -1.18 -23.56
CA MET A 680 25.19 -0.15 -22.76
C MET A 680 26.59 -0.59 -22.31
N ASP A 681 27.53 0.36 -22.28
CA ASP A 681 28.92 0.11 -21.86
C ASP A 681 29.14 0.26 -20.35
N CYS A 682 28.17 0.88 -19.63
CA CYS A 682 28.21 1.03 -18.17
C CYS A 682 26.80 1.06 -17.60
N VAL A 683 26.35 -0.04 -16.99
CA VAL A 683 25.12 -0.09 -16.21
C VAL A 683 25.50 -0.24 -14.72
N ILE A 684 25.03 0.67 -13.89
CA ILE A 684 25.21 0.69 -12.45
C ILE A 684 23.85 0.41 -11.83
N VAL A 685 23.74 -0.68 -11.07
CA VAL A 685 22.55 -1.03 -10.29
C VAL A 685 22.83 -0.75 -8.83
N HIS A 686 21.96 0.04 -8.20
CA HIS A 686 21.99 0.33 -6.76
C HIS A 686 20.74 -0.27 -6.11
N ASP A 687 20.86 -1.45 -5.53
CA ASP A 687 19.71 -2.21 -4.99
C ASP A 687 20.15 -3.12 -3.81
N LEU A 688 19.16 -3.77 -3.19
CA LEU A 688 19.37 -4.68 -2.04
C LEU A 688 19.89 -6.06 -2.46
N PHE A 689 19.48 -6.53 -3.64
CA PHE A 689 19.68 -7.88 -4.15
C PHE A 689 20.15 -7.85 -5.60
N LEU A 690 20.86 -8.87 -6.04
CA LEU A 690 21.09 -9.09 -7.46
C LEU A 690 19.75 -9.40 -8.14
N ASN A 691 19.06 -8.35 -8.55
CA ASN A 691 17.81 -8.41 -9.29
C ASN A 691 18.02 -8.80 -10.76
N GLU A 692 16.98 -8.87 -11.58
CA GLU A 692 17.10 -9.28 -12.99
C GLU A 692 17.89 -8.27 -13.81
N THR A 693 17.73 -6.98 -13.55
CA THR A 693 18.51 -5.91 -14.20
C THR A 693 20.00 -6.03 -13.93
N ALA A 694 20.39 -6.49 -12.74
CA ALA A 694 21.79 -6.70 -12.37
C ALA A 694 22.51 -7.75 -13.24
N ASN A 695 21.78 -8.63 -13.94
CA ASN A 695 22.37 -9.56 -14.92
C ASN A 695 23.14 -8.82 -16.03
N TYR A 696 22.75 -7.59 -16.32
CA TYR A 696 23.34 -6.72 -17.36
C TYR A 696 24.20 -5.58 -16.77
N ALA A 697 24.36 -5.51 -15.45
CA ALA A 697 25.12 -4.44 -14.82
C ALA A 697 26.63 -4.70 -14.82
N HIS A 698 27.42 -3.63 -14.76
CA HIS A 698 28.87 -3.61 -14.64
C HIS A 698 29.32 -3.25 -13.22
N VAL A 699 28.49 -2.51 -12.50
CA VAL A 699 28.68 -2.10 -11.12
C VAL A 699 27.42 -2.41 -10.33
N PHE A 700 27.58 -3.02 -9.17
CA PHE A 700 26.51 -3.19 -8.20
C PHE A 700 26.88 -2.44 -6.91
N LEU A 701 26.06 -1.48 -6.53
CA LEU A 701 26.17 -0.73 -5.29
C LEU A 701 25.10 -1.23 -4.30
N PRO A 702 25.49 -1.77 -3.14
CA PRO A 702 24.52 -2.29 -2.18
C PRO A 702 23.66 -1.17 -1.58
N GLY A 703 22.35 -1.40 -1.59
CA GLY A 703 21.36 -0.45 -1.07
C GLY A 703 21.01 -0.67 0.40
N SER A 704 20.28 0.29 0.97
CA SER A 704 19.73 0.27 2.31
C SER A 704 18.20 0.18 2.30
N THR A 705 17.62 -0.56 3.27
CA THR A 705 16.16 -0.66 3.44
C THR A 705 15.59 0.55 4.17
N PHE A 706 14.26 0.69 4.20
CA PHE A 706 13.59 1.76 4.95
C PHE A 706 13.87 1.74 6.47
N LEU A 707 14.33 0.60 7.01
CA LEU A 707 14.73 0.47 8.42
C LEU A 707 16.12 1.05 8.70
N GLU A 708 16.92 1.23 7.66
CA GLU A 708 18.34 1.58 7.74
C GLU A 708 18.61 3.07 7.44
N LYS A 709 17.56 3.88 7.24
CA LYS A 709 17.70 5.27 6.79
C LYS A 709 16.67 6.22 7.39
N ASP A 710 17.01 7.50 7.43
CA ASP A 710 16.09 8.61 7.64
C ASP A 710 15.66 9.18 6.29
N GLY A 711 14.46 9.79 6.27
CA GLY A 711 13.92 10.44 5.09
C GLY A 711 12.41 10.68 5.19
N THR A 712 11.78 10.87 4.04
CA THR A 712 10.34 11.03 3.93
C THR A 712 9.78 10.24 2.76
N PHE A 713 8.51 9.76 2.91
CA PHE A 713 7.70 9.24 1.80
C PHE A 713 6.45 10.10 1.64
N THR A 714 6.05 10.36 0.40
CA THR A 714 4.77 10.99 0.09
C THR A 714 3.80 9.94 -0.44
N ASN A 715 2.71 9.69 0.30
CA ASN A 715 1.72 8.67 -0.03
C ASN A 715 0.68 9.13 -1.09
N ALA A 716 -0.29 8.26 -1.41
CA ALA A 716 -1.30 8.53 -2.44
C ALA A 716 -2.27 9.68 -2.11
N GLU A 717 -2.39 10.06 -0.84
CA GLU A 717 -3.17 11.23 -0.39
C GLU A 717 -2.30 12.50 -0.23
N ARG A 718 -1.12 12.57 -0.86
CA ARG A 718 -0.16 13.69 -0.77
C ARG A 718 0.43 13.90 0.63
N ARG A 719 0.33 12.92 1.51
CA ARG A 719 0.83 13.02 2.88
C ARG A 719 2.31 12.67 2.94
N ILE A 720 3.09 13.60 3.43
CA ILE A 720 4.54 13.48 3.67
C ILE A 720 4.72 12.85 5.04
N ASN A 721 5.23 11.62 5.08
CA ASN A 721 5.42 10.82 6.28
C ASN A 721 6.91 10.65 6.58
N ARG A 722 7.28 10.74 7.86
CA ARG A 722 8.66 10.47 8.27
C ARG A 722 9.03 9.00 8.17
N VAL A 723 10.16 8.71 7.54
CA VAL A 723 10.92 7.47 7.65
C VAL A 723 12.02 7.70 8.67
N ARG A 724 12.09 6.88 9.71
CA ARG A 724 13.11 7.00 10.75
C ARG A 724 13.98 5.76 10.77
N LYS A 725 15.27 5.98 10.88
CA LYS A 725 16.26 4.91 10.99
C LYS A 725 16.02 4.09 12.26
N VAL A 726 15.83 2.79 12.09
CA VAL A 726 15.60 1.80 13.14
C VAL A 726 16.89 1.08 13.51
N ILE A 727 17.67 0.70 12.48
CA ILE A 727 18.96 0.02 12.60
C ILE A 727 20.01 0.76 11.75
N PRO A 728 21.29 0.62 12.06
CA PRO A 728 22.36 1.11 11.19
C PRO A 728 22.31 0.45 9.80
N PRO A 729 22.73 1.15 8.73
CA PRO A 729 22.86 0.54 7.41
C PRO A 729 23.84 -0.64 7.44
N LEU A 730 23.39 -1.82 6.99
CA LEU A 730 24.19 -3.04 7.00
C LEU A 730 25.39 -2.98 6.03
N ASN A 731 25.28 -2.18 4.97
CA ASN A 731 26.33 -1.91 3.99
C ASN A 731 27.22 -0.71 4.36
N GLY A 732 26.95 -0.06 5.51
CA GLY A 732 27.66 1.12 6.03
C GLY A 732 27.08 2.48 5.64
N TYR A 733 26.23 2.56 4.61
CA TYR A 733 25.70 3.82 4.07
C TYR A 733 24.23 3.74 3.73
N ALA A 734 23.50 4.85 3.89
CA ALA A 734 22.15 5.01 3.34
C ALA A 734 22.23 5.33 1.82
N ASP A 735 21.17 5.10 1.09
CA ASP A 735 21.15 5.28 -0.38
C ASP A 735 21.45 6.72 -0.81
N TRP A 736 21.01 7.74 -0.04
CA TRP A 736 21.33 9.13 -0.31
C TRP A 736 22.84 9.41 -0.17
N GLU A 737 23.54 8.76 0.78
CA GLU A 737 24.98 8.89 0.97
C GLU A 737 25.74 8.28 -0.21
N VAL A 738 25.29 7.10 -0.69
CA VAL A 738 25.88 6.44 -1.86
C VAL A 738 25.75 7.31 -3.11
N THR A 739 24.58 7.92 -3.32
CA THR A 739 24.34 8.86 -4.43
C THR A 739 25.26 10.08 -4.33
N GLN A 740 25.42 10.66 -3.12
CA GLN A 740 26.35 11.75 -2.87
C GLN A 740 27.80 11.34 -3.13
N MET A 741 28.21 10.14 -2.70
CA MET A 741 29.58 9.64 -2.94
C MET A 741 29.86 9.46 -4.44
N LEU A 742 28.89 8.94 -5.23
CA LEU A 742 29.02 8.84 -6.69
C LEU A 742 29.11 10.24 -7.32
N ALA A 743 28.27 11.16 -6.91
CA ALA A 743 28.31 12.55 -7.39
C ALA A 743 29.65 13.21 -7.11
N ASN A 744 30.21 12.98 -5.92
CA ASN A 744 31.54 13.53 -5.53
C ASN A 744 32.68 12.85 -6.28
N ALA A 745 32.62 11.55 -6.55
CA ALA A 745 33.56 10.85 -7.44
C ALA A 745 33.49 11.41 -8.88
N MET A 746 32.35 11.97 -9.28
CA MET A 746 32.18 12.70 -10.55
C MET A 746 32.62 14.18 -10.46
N GLY A 747 32.95 14.71 -9.26
CA GLY A 747 33.46 16.05 -9.05
C GLY A 747 32.44 17.07 -8.53
N ALA A 748 31.29 16.65 -7.99
CA ALA A 748 30.20 17.53 -7.59
C ALA A 748 30.47 18.35 -6.30
N GLY A 749 31.23 17.81 -5.36
CA GLY A 749 31.53 18.48 -4.10
C GLY A 749 30.34 18.64 -3.14
N TRP A 750 29.38 17.72 -3.16
CA TRP A 750 28.22 17.75 -2.27
C TRP A 750 28.61 17.39 -0.83
N THR A 751 28.00 18.05 0.15
CA THR A 751 28.37 17.93 1.58
C THR A 751 27.14 17.80 2.51
N TYR A 752 26.07 17.12 2.06
CA TYR A 752 24.93 16.87 2.93
C TYR A 752 25.36 15.95 4.09
N ALA A 753 25.06 16.39 5.31
CA ALA A 753 25.37 15.63 6.53
C ALA A 753 24.18 14.79 7.04
N HIS A 754 22.97 15.13 6.59
CA HIS A 754 21.75 14.46 7.01
C HIS A 754 20.64 14.73 5.96
N PRO A 755 19.67 13.82 5.74
CA PRO A 755 18.59 14.06 4.76
C PRO A 755 17.71 15.28 5.08
N ALA A 756 17.67 15.74 6.32
CA ALA A 756 17.01 17.01 6.67
C ALA A 756 17.58 18.21 5.88
N ARG A 757 18.90 18.20 5.57
CA ARG A 757 19.54 19.27 4.76
C ARG A 757 19.12 19.19 3.30
N ILE A 758 18.82 17.98 2.81
CA ILE A 758 18.25 17.78 1.47
C ILE A 758 16.81 18.30 1.45
N MET A 759 16.02 18.01 2.49
CA MET A 759 14.65 18.52 2.61
C MET A 759 14.62 20.06 2.70
N GLU A 760 15.55 20.70 3.39
CA GLU A 760 15.69 22.17 3.41
C GLU A 760 15.91 22.75 2.00
N GLU A 761 16.75 22.11 1.18
CA GLU A 761 16.95 22.49 -0.23
C GLU A 761 15.69 22.26 -1.07
N ILE A 762 15.00 21.14 -0.87
CA ILE A 762 13.70 20.85 -1.51
C ILE A 762 12.68 21.95 -1.18
N ALA A 763 12.54 22.29 0.11
CA ALA A 763 11.62 23.34 0.60
C ALA A 763 11.95 24.71 0.01
N ALA A 764 13.24 25.06 -0.03
CA ALA A 764 13.70 26.32 -0.58
C ALA A 764 13.44 26.48 -2.09
N THR A 765 13.43 25.37 -2.84
CA THR A 765 13.28 25.39 -4.30
C THR A 765 11.87 24.99 -4.77
N THR A 766 11.00 24.47 -3.90
CA THR A 766 9.71 23.89 -4.29
C THR A 766 8.55 24.50 -3.50
N PRO A 767 7.75 25.40 -4.10
CA PRO A 767 6.70 26.15 -3.39
C PRO A 767 5.67 25.30 -2.65
N SER A 768 5.33 24.12 -3.16
CA SER A 768 4.39 23.19 -2.51
C SER A 768 4.97 22.53 -1.24
N PHE A 769 6.29 22.57 -1.06
CA PHE A 769 7.02 22.02 0.09
C PHE A 769 7.66 23.11 0.98
N ALA A 770 7.44 24.40 0.68
CA ALA A 770 8.16 25.52 1.32
C ALA A 770 8.02 25.59 2.85
N GLY A 771 6.96 25.01 3.42
CA GLY A 771 6.75 24.90 4.87
C GLY A 771 7.14 23.55 5.46
N VAL A 772 7.73 22.63 4.69
CA VAL A 772 8.02 21.28 5.14
C VAL A 772 9.45 21.17 5.67
N ASP A 773 9.59 20.84 6.93
CA ASP A 773 10.85 20.45 7.53
C ASP A 773 10.68 19.27 8.51
N TYR A 774 11.77 18.73 8.99
CA TYR A 774 11.73 17.59 9.91
C TYR A 774 11.16 17.95 11.29
N ALA A 775 11.29 19.19 11.75
CA ALA A 775 10.74 19.64 13.03
C ALA A 775 9.21 19.67 12.96
N LEU A 776 8.63 20.21 11.89
CA LEU A 776 7.19 20.17 11.64
C LEU A 776 6.65 18.74 11.59
N LEU A 777 7.37 17.84 10.88
CA LEU A 777 6.97 16.45 10.77
C LEU A 777 7.10 15.66 12.08
N GLU A 778 8.01 16.05 12.98
CA GLU A 778 8.07 15.48 14.33
C GLU A 778 6.89 15.96 15.18
N GLU A 779 6.54 17.23 15.10
CA GLU A 779 5.42 17.82 15.85
C GLU A 779 4.07 17.27 15.40
N LYS A 780 3.81 17.27 14.09
CA LYS A 780 2.51 16.90 13.50
C LYS A 780 2.39 15.42 13.13
N GLY A 781 3.50 14.69 13.11
CA GLY A 781 3.61 13.31 12.65
C GLY A 781 3.62 13.16 11.12
N SER A 782 2.90 14.00 10.39
CA SER A 782 2.85 14.06 8.92
C SER A 782 2.06 15.28 8.46
N VAL A 783 2.28 15.72 7.21
CA VAL A 783 1.57 16.88 6.61
C VAL A 783 1.26 16.59 5.13
N GLN A 784 0.18 17.11 4.61
CA GLN A 784 -0.18 16.99 3.18
C GLN A 784 0.21 18.26 2.43
N TRP A 785 0.93 18.08 1.31
CA TRP A 785 1.26 19.22 0.45
C TRP A 785 0.04 19.67 -0.38
N PRO A 786 -0.08 20.95 -0.80
CA PRO A 786 0.79 22.06 -0.48
C PRO A 786 0.87 22.37 1.03
N CYS A 787 2.11 22.53 1.53
CA CYS A 787 2.38 23.02 2.87
C CYS A 787 3.39 24.17 2.74
N ASN A 788 2.91 25.39 3.03
CA ASN A 788 3.67 26.64 2.84
C ASN A 788 3.04 27.74 3.70
N GLU A 789 3.48 28.99 3.52
CA GLU A 789 2.96 30.13 4.30
C GLU A 789 1.44 30.30 4.19
N ALA A 790 0.85 30.04 3.02
CA ALA A 790 -0.61 30.10 2.82
C ALA A 790 -1.35 28.91 3.45
N HIS A 791 -0.67 27.79 3.60
CA HIS A 791 -1.23 26.54 4.14
C HIS A 791 -0.27 25.90 5.16
N PRO A 792 -0.05 26.54 6.34
CA PRO A 792 0.95 26.08 7.32
C PRO A 792 0.57 24.73 7.96
N GLU A 793 -0.73 24.39 7.98
CA GLU A 793 -1.23 23.10 8.47
C GLU A 793 -1.27 22.01 7.39
N GLY A 794 -0.83 22.33 6.17
CA GLY A 794 -1.00 21.48 4.98
C GLY A 794 -2.40 21.58 4.37
N THR A 795 -2.62 20.79 3.31
CA THR A 795 -3.84 20.85 2.48
C THR A 795 -4.48 19.47 2.32
N PRO A 796 -5.33 19.03 3.26
CA PRO A 796 -6.03 17.74 3.16
C PRO A 796 -6.93 17.64 1.93
N LEU A 797 -7.65 18.71 1.62
CA LEU A 797 -8.59 18.79 0.49
C LEU A 797 -8.06 19.78 -0.55
N MET A 798 -7.96 19.32 -1.79
CA MET A 798 -7.58 20.18 -2.92
C MET A 798 -8.80 20.82 -3.57
N HIS A 799 -8.57 21.95 -4.22
CA HIS A 799 -9.56 22.63 -5.05
C HIS A 799 -10.84 23.09 -4.29
N VAL A 800 -10.71 23.47 -3.02
CA VAL A 800 -11.86 23.95 -2.21
C VAL A 800 -12.46 25.23 -2.82
N ASP A 801 -11.64 26.25 -3.06
CA ASP A 801 -12.09 27.56 -3.57
C ASP A 801 -11.90 27.73 -5.09
N GLY A 802 -11.04 26.96 -5.72
CA GLY A 802 -10.72 27.02 -7.15
C GLY A 802 -9.76 25.90 -7.56
N PHE A 803 -9.62 25.68 -8.84
CA PHE A 803 -8.62 24.74 -9.35
C PHE A 803 -7.22 25.39 -9.30
N MET A 804 -6.17 24.56 -9.20
CA MET A 804 -4.79 25.08 -9.18
C MET A 804 -4.45 25.90 -10.43
N ARG A 805 -5.07 25.60 -11.56
CA ARG A 805 -4.94 26.37 -12.80
C ARG A 805 -5.92 27.55 -12.93
N GLY A 806 -6.73 27.84 -11.90
CA GLY A 806 -7.79 28.85 -11.91
C GLY A 806 -9.15 28.25 -12.25
N LYS A 807 -9.47 28.02 -13.53
CA LYS A 807 -10.67 27.36 -14.02
C LYS A 807 -10.38 25.89 -14.39
N GLY A 808 -11.28 24.99 -14.03
CA GLY A 808 -11.23 23.59 -14.51
C GLY A 808 -11.49 23.50 -16.01
N ARG A 809 -10.78 22.63 -16.70
CA ARG A 809 -10.92 22.44 -18.14
C ARG A 809 -11.63 21.15 -18.50
N PHE A 810 -12.68 21.27 -19.32
CA PHE A 810 -13.27 20.13 -20.01
C PHE A 810 -12.48 19.79 -21.28
N ILE A 811 -12.09 18.54 -21.43
CA ILE A 811 -11.28 18.09 -22.57
C ILE A 811 -12.05 17.02 -23.32
N VAL A 812 -12.12 17.14 -24.64
CA VAL A 812 -12.72 16.14 -25.53
C VAL A 812 -11.93 14.83 -25.42
N THR A 813 -12.62 13.73 -25.13
CA THR A 813 -12.05 12.41 -24.89
C THR A 813 -12.48 11.42 -25.97
N GLU A 814 -11.94 11.58 -27.18
CA GLU A 814 -12.21 10.69 -28.31
C GLU A 814 -11.65 9.29 -28.04
N TYR A 815 -12.46 8.26 -28.25
CA TYR A 815 -12.02 6.87 -28.15
C TYR A 815 -11.23 6.47 -29.39
N VAL A 816 -10.04 5.94 -29.18
CA VAL A 816 -9.22 5.30 -30.19
C VAL A 816 -9.01 3.84 -29.77
N ALA A 817 -9.27 2.90 -30.68
CA ALA A 817 -9.09 1.49 -30.39
C ALA A 817 -7.59 1.16 -30.18
N THR A 818 -7.33 0.29 -29.20
CA THR A 818 -5.97 -0.24 -29.01
C THR A 818 -5.48 -1.00 -30.26
N ASP A 819 -4.15 -1.06 -30.46
CA ASP A 819 -3.54 -1.90 -31.49
C ASP A 819 -3.45 -3.38 -31.08
N GLU A 820 -3.69 -3.71 -29.80
CA GLU A 820 -3.85 -5.07 -29.29
C GLU A 820 -5.21 -5.67 -29.67
N LYS A 821 -5.33 -6.00 -30.95
CA LYS A 821 -6.57 -6.58 -31.54
C LYS A 821 -6.57 -8.09 -31.46
N THR A 822 -7.66 -8.66 -30.94
CA THR A 822 -7.90 -10.09 -30.98
C THR A 822 -8.16 -10.57 -32.43
N GLY A 823 -7.82 -11.82 -32.68
CA GLY A 823 -8.04 -12.49 -33.96
C GLY A 823 -7.84 -14.00 -33.83
N PRO A 824 -7.94 -14.78 -34.92
CA PRO A 824 -7.83 -16.24 -34.84
C PRO A 824 -6.52 -16.74 -34.24
N ARG A 825 -5.43 -16.00 -34.40
CA ARG A 825 -4.11 -16.35 -33.82
C ARG A 825 -4.01 -16.03 -32.35
N PHE A 826 -4.61 -14.93 -31.91
CA PHE A 826 -4.60 -14.45 -30.53
C PHE A 826 -6.03 -14.07 -30.10
N PRO A 827 -6.85 -15.06 -29.71
CA PRO A 827 -8.30 -14.85 -29.53
C PRO A 827 -8.69 -14.30 -28.16
N LEU A 828 -7.80 -14.27 -27.18
CA LEU A 828 -8.06 -13.82 -25.82
C LEU A 828 -7.36 -12.50 -25.55
N LEU A 829 -7.90 -11.73 -24.58
CA LEU A 829 -7.24 -10.55 -24.04
C LEU A 829 -6.68 -10.88 -22.65
N LEU A 830 -5.38 -10.64 -22.49
CA LEU A 830 -4.72 -10.69 -21.20
C LEU A 830 -4.83 -9.33 -20.53
N THR A 831 -5.16 -9.32 -19.26
CA THR A 831 -4.94 -8.20 -18.34
C THR A 831 -4.07 -8.66 -17.16
N THR A 832 -3.28 -7.75 -16.60
CA THR A 832 -2.33 -8.07 -15.53
C THR A 832 -2.67 -7.32 -14.25
N GLY A 833 -2.21 -7.81 -13.10
CA GLY A 833 -2.42 -7.11 -11.84
C GLY A 833 -1.60 -7.67 -10.67
N ARG A 834 -1.97 -7.25 -9.46
CA ARG A 834 -1.30 -7.60 -8.20
C ARG A 834 -2.17 -8.50 -7.34
N ILE A 835 -1.53 -9.17 -6.39
CA ILE A 835 -2.18 -9.96 -5.32
C ILE A 835 -1.77 -9.43 -3.95
N LEU A 836 -2.53 -9.78 -2.93
CA LEU A 836 -2.33 -9.25 -1.58
C LEU A 836 -0.96 -9.62 -0.97
N SER A 837 -0.51 -10.87 -1.17
CA SER A 837 0.70 -11.39 -0.52
C SER A 837 2.01 -10.92 -1.15
N GLN A 838 2.00 -10.57 -2.45
CA GLN A 838 3.19 -10.13 -3.18
C GLN A 838 3.14 -8.63 -3.48
N TYR A 839 4.28 -8.04 -3.84
CA TYR A 839 4.36 -6.63 -4.15
C TYR A 839 5.36 -6.32 -5.28
N ASN A 840 4.93 -5.52 -6.29
CA ASN A 840 5.68 -5.21 -7.51
C ASN A 840 6.25 -6.49 -8.15
N VAL A 841 7.53 -6.48 -8.55
CA VAL A 841 8.24 -7.65 -9.09
C VAL A 841 8.60 -8.72 -8.04
N GLY A 842 8.09 -8.61 -6.81
CA GLY A 842 8.26 -9.60 -5.75
C GLY A 842 9.65 -9.67 -5.10
N ALA A 843 10.60 -8.82 -5.49
CA ALA A 843 11.98 -8.88 -5.00
C ALA A 843 12.11 -8.90 -3.46
N GLN A 844 11.26 -8.16 -2.76
CA GLN A 844 11.22 -8.14 -1.29
C GLN A 844 10.30 -9.24 -0.72
N THR A 845 9.07 -9.33 -1.21
CA THR A 845 8.05 -10.22 -0.64
C THR A 845 8.33 -11.69 -0.87
N ARG A 846 8.98 -12.09 -1.99
CA ARG A 846 9.45 -13.44 -2.22
C ARG A 846 10.55 -13.90 -1.23
N ARG A 847 11.22 -12.94 -0.56
CA ARG A 847 12.22 -13.19 0.50
C ARG A 847 11.62 -13.11 1.91
N THR A 848 10.33 -13.36 2.02
CA THR A 848 9.58 -13.43 3.29
C THR A 848 8.66 -14.64 3.25
N ALA A 849 8.05 -14.98 4.38
CA ALA A 849 7.11 -16.09 4.44
C ALA A 849 5.80 -15.85 3.64
N ASN A 850 5.63 -14.67 3.03
CA ASN A 850 4.50 -14.40 2.14
C ASN A 850 4.43 -15.34 0.91
N VAL A 851 5.52 -16.02 0.58
CA VAL A 851 5.54 -17.00 -0.52
C VAL A 851 4.56 -18.15 -0.30
N VAL A 852 4.20 -18.47 0.94
CA VAL A 852 3.28 -19.59 1.25
C VAL A 852 1.91 -19.45 0.59
N TRP A 853 1.46 -18.23 0.29
CA TRP A 853 0.17 -17.99 -0.37
C TRP A 853 0.24 -18.01 -1.90
N HIS A 854 1.41 -17.71 -2.47
CA HIS A 854 1.63 -17.67 -3.93
C HIS A 854 3.11 -17.91 -4.22
N GLU A 855 3.43 -19.16 -4.54
CA GLU A 855 4.80 -19.59 -4.86
C GLU A 855 5.18 -19.28 -6.30
N GLU A 856 4.19 -19.10 -7.19
CA GLU A 856 4.36 -18.83 -8.63
C GLU A 856 3.27 -17.88 -9.16
N ASP A 857 3.49 -17.25 -10.29
CA ASP A 857 2.44 -16.58 -11.05
C ASP A 857 1.59 -17.62 -11.79
N VAL A 858 0.26 -17.45 -11.78
CA VAL A 858 -0.69 -18.35 -12.42
C VAL A 858 -1.53 -17.61 -13.46
N LEU A 859 -2.06 -18.32 -14.44
CA LEU A 859 -3.00 -17.80 -15.41
C LEU A 859 -4.44 -18.08 -14.96
N GLU A 860 -5.16 -17.05 -14.54
CA GLU A 860 -6.61 -17.15 -14.33
C GLU A 860 -7.32 -17.19 -15.69
N ILE A 861 -8.10 -18.23 -15.92
CA ILE A 861 -8.86 -18.46 -17.15
C ILE A 861 -10.28 -18.91 -16.82
N HIS A 862 -11.26 -18.39 -17.57
CA HIS A 862 -12.66 -18.78 -17.38
C HIS A 862 -12.86 -20.27 -17.73
N PRO A 863 -13.67 -21.05 -16.98
CA PRO A 863 -13.91 -22.47 -17.26
C PRO A 863 -14.35 -22.76 -18.69
N HIS A 864 -15.17 -21.91 -19.29
CA HIS A 864 -15.60 -22.03 -20.70
C HIS A 864 -14.39 -21.97 -21.67
N ASP A 865 -13.49 -21.00 -21.47
CA ASP A 865 -12.31 -20.85 -22.32
C ASP A 865 -11.30 -21.98 -22.13
N ALA A 866 -11.21 -22.52 -20.91
CA ALA A 866 -10.40 -23.69 -20.59
C ALA A 866 -10.96 -24.97 -21.25
N GLU A 867 -12.27 -25.21 -21.18
CA GLU A 867 -12.94 -26.37 -21.79
C GLU A 867 -12.72 -26.39 -23.31
N VAL A 868 -12.91 -25.27 -23.99
CA VAL A 868 -12.69 -25.15 -25.45
C VAL A 868 -11.26 -25.52 -25.85
N ARG A 869 -10.28 -25.35 -24.93
CA ARG A 869 -8.85 -25.64 -25.14
C ARG A 869 -8.40 -26.95 -24.54
N GLY A 870 -9.30 -27.71 -23.90
CA GLY A 870 -8.98 -28.98 -23.23
C GLY A 870 -8.08 -28.83 -22.00
N LEU A 871 -8.12 -27.67 -21.32
CA LEU A 871 -7.32 -27.36 -20.15
C LEU A 871 -8.03 -27.71 -18.84
N LYS A 872 -7.26 -28.13 -17.85
CA LYS A 872 -7.70 -28.42 -16.48
C LYS A 872 -6.98 -27.54 -15.46
N GLU A 873 -7.55 -27.52 -14.25
CA GLU A 873 -6.90 -26.86 -13.10
C GLU A 873 -5.48 -27.39 -12.89
N GLY A 874 -4.51 -26.48 -12.77
CA GLY A 874 -3.12 -26.81 -12.52
C GLY A 874 -2.30 -27.26 -13.73
N ASP A 875 -2.89 -27.35 -14.94
CA ASP A 875 -2.13 -27.67 -16.15
C ASP A 875 -1.08 -26.60 -16.47
N TRP A 876 0.08 -27.02 -16.98
CA TRP A 876 0.99 -26.10 -17.62
C TRP A 876 0.39 -25.56 -18.91
N VAL A 877 0.37 -24.26 -19.06
CA VAL A 877 -0.12 -23.59 -20.26
C VAL A 877 0.94 -22.67 -20.84
N ARG A 878 1.04 -22.66 -22.14
CA ARG A 878 1.80 -21.70 -22.92
C ARG A 878 0.92 -20.49 -23.19
N LEU A 879 1.39 -19.34 -22.78
CA LEU A 879 0.80 -18.03 -23.02
C LEU A 879 1.66 -17.30 -24.05
N ALA A 880 1.11 -17.02 -25.22
CA ALA A 880 1.83 -16.43 -26.34
C ALA A 880 1.14 -15.18 -26.86
N SER A 881 1.92 -14.16 -27.21
CA SER A 881 1.49 -12.91 -27.84
C SER A 881 2.29 -12.64 -29.13
N ARG A 882 2.20 -11.42 -29.64
CA ARG A 882 3.03 -10.94 -30.76
C ARG A 882 4.50 -10.73 -30.35
N ALA A 883 4.75 -10.34 -29.09
CA ALA A 883 6.08 -10.05 -28.56
C ALA A 883 6.86 -11.32 -28.17
N GLY A 884 6.19 -12.30 -27.56
CA GLY A 884 6.86 -13.49 -27.10
C GLY A 884 5.92 -14.51 -26.46
N GLU A 885 6.49 -15.40 -25.66
CA GLU A 885 5.77 -16.47 -25.00
C GLU A 885 6.40 -16.82 -23.66
N THR A 886 5.56 -17.30 -22.76
CA THR A 886 5.96 -17.86 -21.46
C THR A 886 5.06 -19.02 -21.09
N THR A 887 5.43 -19.78 -20.08
CA THR A 887 4.57 -20.82 -19.50
C THR A 887 4.32 -20.59 -18.03
N LEU A 888 3.12 -20.93 -17.60
CA LEU A 888 2.65 -20.84 -16.23
C LEU A 888 1.51 -21.84 -16.00
N ARG A 889 1.06 -21.99 -14.75
CA ARG A 889 -0.02 -22.93 -14.45
C ARG A 889 -1.39 -22.27 -14.62
N ALA A 890 -2.35 -23.03 -15.16
CA ALA A 890 -3.74 -22.58 -15.31
C ALA A 890 -4.48 -22.65 -13.96
N LYS A 891 -5.22 -21.60 -13.64
CA LYS A 891 -6.19 -21.53 -12.55
C LYS A 891 -7.57 -21.21 -13.12
N LEU A 892 -8.50 -22.19 -13.00
CA LEU A 892 -9.85 -22.06 -13.49
C LEU A 892 -10.68 -21.20 -12.53
N THR A 893 -11.27 -20.10 -13.01
CA THR A 893 -12.05 -19.20 -12.16
C THR A 893 -13.07 -18.39 -12.96
N ASP A 894 -14.22 -18.09 -12.33
CA ASP A 894 -15.24 -17.18 -12.84
C ASP A 894 -14.98 -15.70 -12.48
N ARG A 895 -13.82 -15.41 -11.92
CA ARG A 895 -13.41 -14.02 -11.63
C ARG A 895 -13.11 -13.22 -12.90
N VAL A 896 -12.77 -13.90 -13.98
CA VAL A 896 -12.58 -13.33 -15.32
C VAL A 896 -13.75 -13.70 -16.22
N SER A 897 -14.12 -12.81 -17.15
CA SER A 897 -15.16 -13.10 -18.14
C SER A 897 -14.61 -13.96 -19.29
N PRO A 898 -15.46 -14.74 -19.99
CA PRO A 898 -15.04 -15.43 -21.21
C PRO A 898 -14.37 -14.47 -22.21
N GLY A 899 -13.26 -14.91 -22.81
CA GLY A 899 -12.43 -14.09 -23.70
C GLY A 899 -11.37 -13.23 -23.00
N VAL A 900 -11.36 -13.19 -21.66
CA VAL A 900 -10.36 -12.46 -20.86
C VAL A 900 -9.60 -13.44 -19.98
N VAL A 901 -8.28 -13.27 -19.90
CA VAL A 901 -7.41 -14.00 -18.98
C VAL A 901 -6.61 -13.02 -18.13
N TYR A 902 -6.14 -13.48 -16.97
CA TYR A 902 -5.42 -12.62 -16.01
C TYR A 902 -4.19 -13.35 -15.47
N THR A 903 -3.10 -12.61 -15.30
CA THR A 903 -1.91 -13.09 -14.59
C THR A 903 -1.27 -12.00 -13.75
N THR A 904 -0.30 -12.39 -12.93
CA THR A 904 0.56 -11.50 -12.16
C THR A 904 1.99 -11.47 -12.75
N PHE A 905 2.87 -10.66 -12.16
CA PHE A 905 4.24 -10.45 -12.65
C PHE A 905 5.26 -10.45 -11.51
N HIS A 906 4.96 -11.22 -10.45
CA HIS A 906 5.74 -11.18 -9.21
C HIS A 906 6.95 -12.12 -9.22
N HIS A 907 6.98 -13.10 -10.12
CA HIS A 907 8.01 -14.14 -10.16
C HIS A 907 8.86 -14.02 -11.44
N PRO A 908 10.21 -13.94 -11.30
CA PRO A 908 11.09 -13.81 -12.45
C PRO A 908 11.10 -15.05 -13.36
N ASP A 909 10.79 -16.24 -12.83
CA ASP A 909 10.75 -17.48 -13.62
C ASP A 909 9.62 -17.46 -14.66
N THR A 910 8.56 -16.71 -14.41
CA THR A 910 7.45 -16.53 -15.35
C THR A 910 7.77 -15.53 -16.45
N GLN A 911 8.55 -14.48 -16.13
CA GLN A 911 8.86 -13.38 -17.05
C GLN A 911 7.61 -12.86 -17.78
N ALA A 912 6.55 -12.54 -17.04
CA ALA A 912 5.25 -12.19 -17.61
C ALA A 912 5.30 -11.06 -18.64
N ASN A 913 6.28 -10.15 -18.54
CA ASN A 913 6.44 -9.05 -19.48
C ASN A 913 7.14 -9.41 -20.80
N VAL A 914 7.56 -10.66 -20.98
CA VAL A 914 8.05 -11.14 -22.30
C VAL A 914 6.91 -11.17 -23.34
N ILE A 915 5.65 -11.21 -22.88
CA ILE A 915 4.45 -11.24 -23.73
C ILE A 915 3.82 -9.86 -23.92
N THR A 916 4.16 -8.86 -23.10
CA THR A 916 3.66 -7.49 -23.29
C THR A 916 4.40 -6.79 -24.44
N THR A 917 3.71 -5.89 -25.11
CA THR A 917 4.22 -5.17 -26.29
C THR A 917 4.65 -3.75 -25.92
N ASP A 918 5.30 -3.07 -26.84
CA ASP A 918 5.77 -1.69 -26.73
C ASP A 918 4.67 -0.64 -26.86
N TYR A 919 3.42 -1.05 -27.11
CA TYR A 919 2.30 -0.10 -27.16
C TYR A 919 2.15 0.65 -25.84
N SER A 920 1.91 1.94 -25.94
CA SER A 920 1.94 2.83 -24.76
C SER A 920 0.97 4.01 -24.91
N ASP A 921 0.71 4.68 -23.79
CA ASP A 921 -0.09 5.91 -23.76
C ASP A 921 0.51 7.00 -24.67
N TRP A 922 -0.33 7.57 -25.50
CA TRP A 922 0.05 8.53 -26.54
C TRP A 922 0.73 9.80 -26.00
N ALA A 923 0.42 10.23 -24.78
CA ALA A 923 0.99 11.43 -24.17
C ALA A 923 2.25 11.16 -23.35
N THR A 924 2.29 10.04 -22.64
CA THR A 924 3.26 9.81 -21.58
C THR A 924 4.21 8.64 -21.82
N ASN A 925 3.96 7.80 -22.81
CA ASN A 925 4.66 6.50 -23.01
C ASN A 925 4.50 5.55 -21.80
N CYS A 926 3.39 5.63 -21.04
CA CYS A 926 3.05 4.60 -20.07
C CYS A 926 2.66 3.32 -20.83
N PRO A 927 3.28 2.17 -20.58
CA PRO A 927 2.99 0.94 -21.31
C PRO A 927 1.56 0.42 -21.13
N GLU A 928 1.06 -0.27 -22.16
CA GLU A 928 -0.29 -0.83 -22.19
C GLU A 928 -0.34 -2.24 -21.58
N TYR A 929 0.05 -2.41 -20.28
CA TYR A 929 0.07 -3.70 -19.61
C TYR A 929 -1.30 -4.38 -19.42
N LYS A 930 -2.39 -3.63 -19.53
CA LYS A 930 -3.74 -4.13 -19.25
C LYS A 930 -4.45 -4.68 -20.46
N VAL A 931 -3.83 -4.60 -21.63
CA VAL A 931 -4.39 -5.15 -22.87
C VAL A 931 -3.28 -5.81 -23.67
N THR A 932 -3.30 -7.12 -23.80
CA THR A 932 -2.43 -7.87 -24.70
C THR A 932 -3.24 -9.00 -25.34
N ALA A 933 -3.26 -9.05 -26.67
CA ALA A 933 -3.91 -10.15 -27.38
C ALA A 933 -3.05 -11.42 -27.33
N VAL A 934 -3.62 -12.50 -26.78
CA VAL A 934 -2.88 -13.73 -26.47
C VAL A 934 -3.56 -15.00 -26.96
N GLN A 935 -2.75 -16.05 -27.15
CA GLN A 935 -3.16 -17.44 -27.30
C GLN A 935 -2.76 -18.21 -26.06
N VAL A 936 -3.64 -19.09 -25.62
CA VAL A 936 -3.42 -20.04 -24.53
C VAL A 936 -3.54 -21.45 -25.06
N SER A 937 -2.54 -22.29 -24.82
CA SER A 937 -2.53 -23.69 -25.21
C SER A 937 -1.84 -24.56 -24.16
N LEU A 938 -2.13 -25.86 -24.13
CA LEU A 938 -1.46 -26.81 -23.25
C LEU A 938 0.05 -26.81 -23.52
N SER A 939 0.84 -26.91 -22.46
CA SER A 939 2.32 -27.03 -22.51
C SER A 939 2.78 -28.20 -21.64
N ASN A 940 3.99 -28.70 -21.89
CA ASN A 940 4.63 -29.74 -21.10
C ASN A 940 5.68 -29.22 -20.09
N GLY A 941 5.91 -27.91 -20.07
CA GLY A 941 6.91 -27.27 -19.20
C GLY A 941 7.36 -25.90 -19.71
N PRO A 942 8.46 -25.38 -19.17
CA PRO A 942 9.04 -24.09 -19.59
C PRO A 942 9.34 -24.03 -21.08
N THR A 943 9.37 -22.81 -21.64
CA THR A 943 9.83 -22.57 -23.01
C THR A 943 11.36 -22.58 -23.09
N ASP A 944 11.91 -22.85 -24.28
CA ASP A 944 13.36 -22.76 -24.53
C ASP A 944 13.92 -21.40 -24.09
N TRP A 945 13.18 -20.33 -24.30
CA TRP A 945 13.57 -18.99 -23.87
C TRP A 945 13.66 -18.87 -22.33
N GLN A 946 12.74 -19.47 -21.58
CA GLN A 946 12.79 -19.45 -20.11
C GLN A 946 13.99 -20.25 -19.57
N GLU A 947 14.31 -21.38 -20.21
CA GLU A 947 15.49 -22.19 -19.84
C GLU A 947 16.80 -21.47 -20.16
N ASP A 948 16.90 -20.86 -21.34
CA ASP A 948 18.06 -20.07 -21.74
C ASP A 948 18.26 -18.86 -20.83
N TYR A 949 17.15 -18.15 -20.50
CA TYR A 949 17.19 -17.02 -19.57
C TYR A 949 17.67 -17.44 -18.17
N ALA A 950 17.13 -18.54 -17.63
CA ALA A 950 17.55 -19.06 -16.31
C ALA A 950 19.04 -19.40 -16.28
N ALA A 951 19.56 -20.03 -17.36
CA ALA A 951 20.98 -20.36 -17.49
C ALA A 951 21.86 -19.09 -17.56
N GLN A 952 21.46 -18.09 -18.33
CA GLN A 952 22.15 -16.80 -18.43
C GLN A 952 22.15 -16.06 -17.09
N ALA A 953 21.02 -15.99 -16.40
CA ALA A 953 20.90 -15.37 -15.08
C ALA A 953 21.79 -16.06 -14.04
N ALA A 954 21.83 -17.39 -14.04
CA ALA A 954 22.70 -18.16 -13.13
C ALA A 954 24.19 -17.87 -13.40
N GLN A 955 24.57 -17.70 -14.66
CA GLN A 955 25.95 -17.32 -15.03
C GLN A 955 26.24 -15.87 -14.59
N ALA A 956 25.34 -14.93 -14.85
CA ALA A 956 25.54 -13.51 -14.57
C ALA A 956 25.63 -13.18 -13.08
N ARG A 957 25.10 -14.05 -12.22
CA ARG A 957 25.10 -13.90 -10.75
C ARG A 957 26.28 -14.55 -10.03
N ARG A 958 27.23 -15.14 -10.76
CA ARG A 958 28.42 -15.74 -10.13
C ARG A 958 29.29 -14.66 -9.48
N ILE A 959 29.65 -14.90 -8.23
CA ILE A 959 30.57 -14.05 -7.46
C ILE A 959 31.89 -14.83 -7.29
N LEU A 960 33.01 -14.17 -7.54
CA LEU A 960 34.32 -14.77 -7.25
C LEU A 960 34.49 -14.93 -5.73
N PRO A 961 35.01 -16.06 -5.25
CA PRO A 961 35.36 -16.17 -3.85
C PRO A 961 36.34 -15.05 -3.49
N ALA A 962 36.19 -14.50 -2.27
CA ALA A 962 37.15 -13.54 -1.74
C ALA A 962 38.56 -14.14 -1.85
N ALA A 963 39.52 -13.39 -2.39
CA ALA A 963 40.90 -13.81 -2.38
C ALA A 963 41.34 -13.94 -0.92
N GLU A 964 41.78 -15.14 -0.51
CA GLU A 964 42.33 -15.41 0.83
C GLU A 964 43.53 -14.52 1.14
#